data_e5fd940f9cac73e4862ea4a2bbe63827
#
_entry.id   e5fd940f9cac73e4862ea4a2bbe63827
#
_cell.length_a   1.000
_cell.length_b   1.000
_cell.length_c   1.000
_cell.angle_alpha   90.00
_cell.angle_beta   90.00
_cell.angle_gamma   90.00
#
_symmetry.space_group_name_H-M   'P 1'
#
loop_
_entity.id
_entity.type
_entity.pdbx_description
1 polymer ?
#
loop_
_entity_poly.entity_id
_entity_poly.type
_entity_poly.pdbx_seq_one_letter_code
_entity_poly.pdbx_strand_id
1 'polypeptide(L)'
;MQFAFAGLHQLCAPLLDHLDILPEPQQIALGVALGTRSGPIPDRFLVGLATLHLLAEAAEQEPLLCLIDDAQWLDQASAEVLAFVARRIAAERIALVFAIRDTSEADADPFLGLPQLRLAGLGQREARELLATAVVTPLGEEVVDRIVAEAGGNPLALLEYPHSLQPARLAGGFELPDAADIPRRIERSFQQRTSMLPSETQLLLLVASADPTADARLLWRAAGKLGLDGEAAAPAEAAGLLAIDNQVRFRHPLARSAIYRSATTADRRRVHSALARATDAHSDPDRSAWHHAQAVMYTDEEAAAGLVRSAGRARARGGVAAAAAFLEYAAKITPDPFVRASRSLDAAHAKHDAGASEAAQRLLTIAETGPLDELQRARVKLLWARTEFYLTRSSQVPRLLLDAAVELAPVDAPLSRETYLHALDAALVIGSRDPGCRAHDVAAAAVAAPPSPSPSRPADLLLDGLVTTFTKGFESGAPGLRLALEEFRESGFDGEALGQMGSRHWLWLASRSASSIYDDDLLHVFTERNVRLAREASALTTLSRALDSQSVVMVLGGKFARASELAAESVAISLASGAEPLRYGRMFGTAWRGDEAETRRLHAKTMEFARGSGVDLWLAHYVLAVLHNALGNYAAAYEAATHACQPREFVNASLALPELIEAASRAGETESALSALEELESRARASGTQWALGLAASSRALTSTGHAAEESYREAIERLQQTQVTAYLARAHLVYGAWLRREGRRQAARECLRSAHEMLSDMGADAFAARAAVELRATGERPRKRSSPSTDELTAQEMHVARLVATGATNREVGTQLFLSPRTIESHLRNIYPKLGITSRRQLREVSLP
;
A
#
# COMPACT_ATOMS: atom_id res chain seq x y z
N MET A 1 -5.20 14.70 -17.21
CA MET A 1 -5.97 14.38 -15.99
C MET A 1 -6.75 13.13 -16.25
N GLN A 2 -6.71 12.21 -15.31
CA GLN A 2 -7.40 10.92 -15.45
C GLN A 2 -8.57 10.89 -14.48
N PHE A 3 -9.76 10.60 -14.98
CA PHE A 3 -10.91 10.34 -14.11
C PHE A 3 -10.73 9.00 -13.42
N ALA A 4 -11.06 8.91 -12.15
CA ALA A 4 -10.94 7.66 -11.42
C ALA A 4 -11.80 6.56 -12.06
N PHE A 5 -11.22 5.39 -12.25
CA PHE A 5 -11.83 4.23 -12.88
C PHE A 5 -12.26 4.41 -14.35
N ALA A 6 -11.75 5.43 -15.05
CA ALA A 6 -12.11 5.65 -16.46
C ALA A 6 -11.64 4.51 -17.36
N GLY A 7 -10.41 4.02 -17.18
CA GLY A 7 -9.90 2.86 -17.92
C GLY A 7 -10.68 1.59 -17.60
N LEU A 8 -11.01 1.38 -16.34
CA LEU A 8 -11.82 0.23 -15.91
C LEU A 8 -13.23 0.29 -16.48
N HIS A 9 -13.84 1.48 -16.49
CA HIS A 9 -15.16 1.67 -17.09
C HIS A 9 -15.18 1.32 -18.59
N GLN A 10 -14.16 1.75 -19.33
CA GLN A 10 -14.04 1.40 -20.78
C GLN A 10 -13.92 -0.11 -20.99
N LEU A 11 -13.13 -0.79 -20.16
CA LEU A 11 -12.96 -2.23 -20.26
C LEU A 11 -14.24 -2.99 -19.90
N CYS A 12 -14.93 -2.57 -18.84
CA CYS A 12 -16.13 -3.23 -18.33
C CYS A 12 -17.41 -2.82 -19.09
N ALA A 13 -17.41 -1.72 -19.84
CA ALA A 13 -18.61 -1.20 -20.49
C ALA A 13 -19.40 -2.24 -21.32
N PRO A 14 -18.75 -3.13 -22.11
CA PRO A 14 -19.45 -4.18 -22.85
C PRO A 14 -20.07 -5.28 -21.97
N LEU A 15 -19.67 -5.34 -20.70
CA LEU A 15 -20.02 -6.41 -19.77
C LEU A 15 -20.99 -5.95 -18.67
N LEU A 16 -21.40 -4.68 -18.68
CA LEU A 16 -22.24 -4.11 -17.62
C LEU A 16 -23.61 -4.79 -17.49
N ASP A 17 -24.10 -5.40 -18.53
CA ASP A 17 -25.35 -6.18 -18.51
C ASP A 17 -25.25 -7.43 -17.63
N HIS A 18 -24.04 -7.87 -17.30
CA HIS A 18 -23.79 -9.00 -16.39
C HIS A 18 -23.60 -8.58 -14.92
N LEU A 19 -23.72 -7.28 -14.60
CA LEU A 19 -23.54 -6.81 -13.21
C LEU A 19 -24.52 -7.47 -12.23
N ASP A 20 -25.75 -7.74 -12.67
CA ASP A 20 -26.79 -8.34 -11.82
C ASP A 20 -26.49 -9.77 -11.39
N ILE A 21 -25.51 -10.41 -12.00
CA ILE A 21 -25.06 -11.76 -11.66
C ILE A 21 -24.14 -11.74 -10.42
N LEU A 22 -23.49 -10.62 -10.15
CA LEU A 22 -22.56 -10.47 -9.01
C LEU A 22 -23.32 -10.47 -7.67
N PRO A 23 -22.66 -10.82 -6.55
CA PRO A 23 -23.19 -10.57 -5.22
C PRO A 23 -23.49 -9.10 -4.97
N GLU A 24 -24.56 -8.77 -4.25
CA GLU A 24 -25.02 -7.41 -4.02
C GLU A 24 -23.91 -6.42 -3.53
N PRO A 25 -23.03 -6.78 -2.58
CA PRO A 25 -21.95 -5.88 -2.17
C PRO A 25 -20.98 -5.55 -3.32
N GLN A 26 -20.73 -6.50 -4.22
CA GLN A 26 -19.86 -6.32 -5.38
C GLN A 26 -20.55 -5.48 -6.46
N GLN A 27 -21.85 -5.68 -6.69
CA GLN A 27 -22.64 -4.84 -7.59
C GLN A 27 -22.60 -3.38 -7.15
N ILE A 28 -22.80 -3.14 -5.84
CA ILE A 28 -22.78 -1.80 -5.27
C ILE A 28 -21.38 -1.19 -5.44
N ALA A 29 -20.32 -1.91 -5.03
CA ALA A 29 -18.96 -1.40 -5.08
C ALA A 29 -18.53 -1.05 -6.51
N LEU A 30 -18.76 -1.94 -7.47
CA LEU A 30 -18.41 -1.70 -8.88
C LEU A 30 -19.31 -0.62 -9.49
N GLY A 31 -20.61 -0.63 -9.21
CA GLY A 31 -21.53 0.38 -9.69
C GLY A 31 -21.20 1.79 -9.19
N VAL A 32 -20.80 1.95 -7.92
CA VAL A 32 -20.35 3.22 -7.36
C VAL A 32 -19.00 3.65 -7.98
N ALA A 33 -18.04 2.73 -8.12
CA ALA A 33 -16.75 3.02 -8.75
C ALA A 33 -16.90 3.51 -10.19
N LEU A 34 -17.78 2.87 -10.96
CA LEU A 34 -18.06 3.24 -12.37
C LEU A 34 -19.06 4.41 -12.50
N GLY A 35 -19.62 4.91 -11.39
CA GLY A 35 -20.55 6.05 -11.39
C GLY A 35 -21.95 5.71 -11.89
N THR A 36 -22.31 4.44 -11.99
CA THR A 36 -23.65 3.97 -12.39
C THR A 36 -24.63 3.86 -11.23
N ARG A 37 -24.13 3.85 -9.99
CA ARG A 37 -24.93 3.83 -8.75
C ARG A 37 -24.40 4.85 -7.75
N SER A 38 -25.28 5.32 -6.86
CA SER A 38 -24.89 6.12 -5.69
C SER A 38 -24.74 5.19 -4.48
N GLY A 39 -23.70 5.40 -3.67
CA GLY A 39 -23.45 4.60 -2.48
C GLY A 39 -22.25 5.12 -1.67
N PRO A 40 -21.89 4.44 -0.57
CA PRO A 40 -20.69 4.74 0.18
C PRO A 40 -19.45 4.55 -0.69
N ILE A 41 -18.32 5.10 -0.25
CA ILE A 41 -17.01 4.93 -0.94
C ILE A 41 -16.75 3.44 -1.15
N PRO A 42 -16.58 3.00 -2.40
CA PRO A 42 -16.39 1.58 -2.66
C PRO A 42 -15.02 1.12 -2.17
N ASP A 43 -14.98 0.00 -1.48
CA ASP A 43 -13.72 -0.70 -1.19
C ASP A 43 -13.07 -1.10 -2.52
N ARG A 44 -11.87 -0.61 -2.79
CA ARG A 44 -11.10 -0.91 -4.01
C ARG A 44 -10.88 -2.41 -4.19
N PHE A 45 -10.75 -3.11 -3.10
CA PHE A 45 -10.62 -4.55 -3.11
C PHE A 45 -11.92 -5.23 -3.58
N LEU A 46 -13.08 -4.76 -3.11
CA LEU A 46 -14.38 -5.20 -3.61
C LEU A 46 -14.57 -4.83 -5.08
N VAL A 47 -14.09 -3.67 -5.52
CA VAL A 47 -14.09 -3.29 -6.94
C VAL A 47 -13.22 -4.24 -7.75
N GLY A 48 -12.01 -4.57 -7.26
CA GLY A 48 -11.12 -5.53 -7.90
C GLY A 48 -11.73 -6.92 -7.99
N LEU A 49 -12.35 -7.37 -6.90
CA LEU A 49 -13.03 -8.67 -6.85
C LEU A 49 -14.27 -8.70 -7.75
N ALA A 50 -15.07 -7.63 -7.74
CA ALA A 50 -16.22 -7.50 -8.62
C ALA A 50 -15.80 -7.52 -10.09
N THR A 51 -14.71 -6.83 -10.42
CA THR A 51 -14.14 -6.85 -11.78
C THR A 51 -13.65 -8.25 -12.16
N LEU A 52 -12.94 -8.94 -11.27
CA LEU A 52 -12.51 -10.32 -11.50
C LEU A 52 -13.70 -11.24 -11.77
N HIS A 53 -14.74 -11.17 -10.94
CA HIS A 53 -15.93 -12.01 -11.10
C HIS A 53 -16.72 -11.65 -12.36
N LEU A 54 -16.83 -10.36 -12.71
CA LEU A 54 -17.49 -9.93 -13.94
C LEU A 54 -16.78 -10.46 -15.18
N LEU A 55 -15.45 -10.36 -15.24
CA LEU A 55 -14.66 -10.89 -16.33
C LEU A 55 -14.69 -12.43 -16.36
N ALA A 56 -14.65 -13.08 -15.21
CA ALA A 56 -14.73 -14.54 -15.12
C ALA A 56 -16.09 -15.06 -15.61
N GLU A 57 -17.18 -14.39 -15.24
CA GLU A 57 -18.54 -14.75 -15.71
C GLU A 57 -18.66 -14.59 -17.24
N ALA A 58 -18.13 -13.48 -17.79
CA ALA A 58 -18.09 -13.29 -19.24
C ALA A 58 -17.24 -14.38 -19.94
N ALA A 59 -16.14 -14.80 -19.32
CA ALA A 59 -15.24 -15.82 -19.83
C ALA A 59 -15.82 -17.27 -19.77
N GLU A 60 -16.88 -17.50 -19.01
CA GLU A 60 -17.58 -18.80 -18.99
C GLU A 60 -18.27 -19.07 -20.35
N GLN A 61 -18.78 -18.06 -20.99
CA GLN A 61 -19.44 -18.19 -22.29
C GLN A 61 -18.42 -18.36 -23.41
N GLU A 62 -17.45 -17.44 -23.52
CA GLU A 62 -16.38 -17.46 -24.52
C GLU A 62 -15.06 -16.98 -23.90
N PRO A 63 -13.88 -17.52 -24.36
CA PRO A 63 -12.58 -17.04 -23.88
C PRO A 63 -12.43 -15.54 -24.08
N LEU A 64 -12.00 -14.82 -23.05
CA LEU A 64 -11.90 -13.38 -23.04
C LEU A 64 -10.44 -12.92 -23.24
N LEU A 65 -10.21 -12.09 -24.24
CA LEU A 65 -8.94 -11.38 -24.45
C LEU A 65 -9.14 -9.89 -24.16
N CYS A 66 -8.48 -9.38 -23.13
CA CYS A 66 -8.48 -7.98 -22.78
C CYS A 66 -7.13 -7.36 -23.19
N LEU A 67 -7.16 -6.43 -24.11
CA LEU A 67 -5.98 -5.70 -24.56
C LEU A 67 -6.01 -4.28 -23.98
N ILE A 68 -4.99 -3.93 -23.22
CA ILE A 68 -4.82 -2.62 -22.62
C ILE A 68 -3.58 -2.00 -23.25
N ASP A 69 -3.79 -1.22 -24.30
CA ASP A 69 -2.71 -0.50 -24.96
C ASP A 69 -2.34 0.77 -24.20
N ASP A 70 -1.05 1.15 -24.25
CA ASP A 70 -0.52 2.31 -23.54
C ASP A 70 -0.91 2.34 -22.04
N ALA A 71 -0.78 1.22 -21.34
CA ALA A 71 -1.21 1.05 -19.95
C ALA A 71 -0.56 2.04 -18.97
N GLN A 72 0.57 2.67 -19.33
CA GLN A 72 1.19 3.77 -18.57
C GLN A 72 0.28 5.01 -18.46
N TRP A 73 -0.78 5.13 -19.25
CA TRP A 73 -1.74 6.24 -19.22
C TRP A 73 -3.06 5.90 -18.55
N LEU A 74 -3.20 4.70 -18.03
CA LEU A 74 -4.34 4.37 -17.18
C LEU A 74 -4.40 5.31 -15.96
N ASP A 75 -5.60 5.61 -15.51
CA ASP A 75 -5.76 6.20 -14.19
C ASP A 75 -5.30 5.20 -13.11
N GLN A 76 -4.75 5.71 -12.04
CA GLN A 76 -4.14 4.88 -11.00
C GLN A 76 -5.12 3.85 -10.41
N ALA A 77 -6.40 4.24 -10.23
CA ALA A 77 -7.40 3.34 -9.67
C ALA A 77 -7.70 2.16 -10.61
N SER A 78 -7.81 2.43 -11.93
CA SER A 78 -7.95 1.37 -12.94
C SER A 78 -6.72 0.47 -13.01
N ALA A 79 -5.52 1.04 -12.99
CA ALA A 79 -4.26 0.29 -13.07
C ALA A 79 -4.11 -0.67 -11.88
N GLU A 80 -4.40 -0.22 -10.67
CA GLU A 80 -4.35 -1.04 -9.45
C GLU A 80 -5.36 -2.19 -9.49
N VAL A 81 -6.60 -1.93 -9.90
CA VAL A 81 -7.65 -2.94 -10.06
C VAL A 81 -7.26 -3.97 -11.11
N LEU A 82 -6.79 -3.54 -12.28
CA LEU A 82 -6.41 -4.45 -13.36
C LEU A 82 -5.17 -5.28 -13.01
N ALA A 83 -4.21 -4.71 -12.29
CA ALA A 83 -3.07 -5.42 -11.76
C ALA A 83 -3.48 -6.47 -10.69
N PHE A 84 -4.46 -6.14 -9.84
CA PHE A 84 -5.05 -7.09 -8.90
C PHE A 84 -5.70 -8.27 -9.62
N VAL A 85 -6.50 -7.98 -10.65
CA VAL A 85 -7.16 -9.01 -11.49
C VAL A 85 -6.12 -9.87 -12.19
N ALA A 86 -5.11 -9.26 -12.85
CA ALA A 86 -4.08 -9.97 -13.60
C ALA A 86 -3.33 -11.02 -12.77
N ARG A 87 -3.10 -10.76 -11.49
CA ARG A 87 -2.46 -11.71 -10.58
C ARG A 87 -3.34 -12.88 -10.16
N ARG A 88 -4.63 -12.88 -10.52
CA ARG A 88 -5.65 -13.85 -10.03
C ARG A 88 -6.38 -14.61 -11.11
N ILE A 89 -6.14 -14.32 -12.39
CA ILE A 89 -6.83 -14.95 -13.53
C ILE A 89 -6.20 -16.26 -13.99
N ALA A 90 -5.21 -16.80 -13.29
CA ALA A 90 -4.45 -17.99 -13.74
C ALA A 90 -5.34 -19.24 -14.02
N ALA A 91 -6.50 -19.35 -13.38
CA ALA A 91 -7.45 -20.44 -13.60
C ALA A 91 -8.59 -20.09 -14.57
N GLU A 92 -8.66 -18.83 -15.00
CA GLU A 92 -9.74 -18.32 -15.84
C GLU A 92 -9.43 -18.45 -17.34
N ARG A 93 -10.45 -18.44 -18.15
CA ARG A 93 -10.33 -18.39 -19.62
C ARG A 93 -10.11 -16.94 -20.09
N ILE A 94 -9.25 -16.20 -19.41
CA ILE A 94 -8.99 -14.78 -19.61
C ILE A 94 -7.51 -14.59 -19.90
N ALA A 95 -7.22 -13.81 -20.92
CA ALA A 95 -5.88 -13.26 -21.14
C ALA A 95 -5.93 -11.73 -21.01
N LEU A 96 -5.12 -11.19 -20.11
CA LEU A 96 -4.90 -9.75 -19.97
C LEU A 96 -3.52 -9.41 -20.52
N VAL A 97 -3.48 -8.54 -21.52
CA VAL A 97 -2.25 -8.08 -22.16
C VAL A 97 -2.14 -6.57 -21.96
N PHE A 98 -1.08 -6.14 -21.30
CA PHE A 98 -0.75 -4.73 -21.09
C PHE A 98 0.42 -4.35 -21.97
N ALA A 99 0.24 -3.39 -22.87
CA ALA A 99 1.35 -2.78 -23.59
C ALA A 99 1.83 -1.54 -22.83
N ILE A 100 3.11 -1.53 -22.46
CA ILE A 100 3.73 -0.47 -21.66
C ILE A 100 5.01 -0.04 -22.35
N ARG A 101 5.26 1.27 -22.39
CA ARG A 101 6.53 1.79 -22.90
C ARG A 101 7.63 1.61 -21.85
N ASP A 102 8.78 1.14 -22.30
CA ASP A 102 9.99 1.06 -21.47
C ASP A 102 10.54 2.49 -21.29
N THR A 103 10.05 3.20 -20.26
CA THR A 103 10.54 4.51 -19.87
C THR A 103 11.47 4.33 -18.68
N SER A 104 12.69 4.86 -18.78
CA SER A 104 13.71 4.79 -17.71
C SER A 104 13.36 5.55 -16.42
N GLU A 105 12.20 6.21 -16.35
CA GLU A 105 11.65 6.92 -15.21
C GLU A 105 10.41 6.18 -14.68
N ALA A 106 10.61 4.95 -14.19
CA ALA A 106 9.53 4.17 -13.60
C ALA A 106 9.34 4.55 -12.13
N ASP A 107 8.63 5.64 -11.88
CA ASP A 107 7.90 5.79 -10.63
C ASP A 107 6.74 4.77 -10.63
N ALA A 108 6.84 3.77 -9.73
CA ALA A 108 5.79 2.83 -9.33
C ALA A 108 4.97 2.18 -10.47
N ASP A 109 5.54 1.18 -11.13
CA ASP A 109 4.79 0.33 -12.07
C ASP A 109 3.84 -0.63 -11.30
N PRO A 110 2.50 -0.44 -11.37
CA PRO A 110 1.54 -1.32 -10.70
C PRO A 110 1.55 -2.75 -11.26
N PHE A 111 2.12 -2.95 -12.45
CA PHE A 111 2.21 -4.24 -13.14
C PHE A 111 3.51 -5.00 -12.84
N LEU A 112 4.35 -4.46 -11.97
CA LEU A 112 5.58 -5.11 -11.53
C LEU A 112 5.28 -6.52 -10.99
N GLY A 113 6.04 -7.51 -11.47
CA GLY A 113 5.87 -8.91 -11.08
C GLY A 113 4.91 -9.73 -11.96
N LEU A 114 4.25 -9.10 -12.96
CA LEU A 114 3.59 -9.85 -14.02
C LEU A 114 4.61 -10.38 -15.04
N PRO A 115 4.32 -11.49 -15.76
CA PRO A 115 5.16 -11.98 -16.84
C PRO A 115 5.37 -10.89 -17.90
N GLN A 116 6.62 -10.67 -18.31
CA GLN A 116 6.99 -9.61 -19.24
C GLN A 116 7.51 -10.19 -20.55
N LEU A 117 7.00 -9.68 -21.67
CA LEU A 117 7.53 -9.90 -23.00
C LEU A 117 8.11 -8.58 -23.52
N ARG A 118 9.43 -8.49 -23.58
CA ARG A 118 10.09 -7.31 -24.17
C ARG A 118 10.10 -7.42 -25.68
N LEU A 119 9.50 -6.42 -26.34
CA LEU A 119 9.54 -6.28 -27.80
C LEU A 119 10.80 -5.49 -28.17
N ALA A 120 11.71 -6.15 -28.87
CA ALA A 120 12.85 -5.50 -29.49
C ALA A 120 12.42 -4.83 -30.83
N GLY A 121 13.25 -3.91 -31.32
CA GLY A 121 13.09 -3.37 -32.68
C GLY A 121 13.17 -4.47 -33.74
N LEU A 122 12.62 -4.19 -34.93
CA LEU A 122 12.70 -5.06 -36.10
C LEU A 122 14.18 -5.28 -36.49
N GLY A 123 14.49 -6.48 -36.98
CA GLY A 123 15.79 -6.77 -37.58
C GLY A 123 16.03 -5.95 -38.86
N GLN A 124 17.28 -5.88 -39.29
CA GLN A 124 17.65 -5.06 -40.48
C GLN A 124 16.86 -5.43 -41.71
N ARG A 125 16.60 -6.72 -41.95
CA ARG A 125 15.87 -7.20 -43.11
C ARG A 125 14.42 -6.78 -43.06
N GLU A 126 13.75 -7.07 -41.92
CA GLU A 126 12.34 -6.74 -41.71
C GLU A 126 12.12 -5.22 -41.68
N ALA A 127 13.09 -4.45 -41.16
CA ALA A 127 13.06 -2.99 -41.19
C ALA A 127 13.13 -2.42 -42.62
N ARG A 128 13.97 -3.00 -43.48
CA ARG A 128 14.06 -2.63 -44.90
C ARG A 128 12.79 -3.00 -45.65
N GLU A 129 12.23 -4.18 -45.41
CA GLU A 129 10.99 -4.63 -46.02
C GLU A 129 9.83 -3.69 -45.65
N LEU A 130 9.74 -3.33 -44.34
CA LEU A 130 8.71 -2.39 -43.89
C LEU A 130 8.90 -0.98 -44.49
N LEU A 131 10.12 -0.47 -44.51
CA LEU A 131 10.45 0.82 -45.12
C LEU A 131 10.07 0.87 -46.60
N ALA A 132 10.31 -0.21 -47.34
CA ALA A 132 9.92 -0.31 -48.76
C ALA A 132 8.41 -0.19 -49.00
N THR A 133 7.59 -0.60 -48.01
CA THR A 133 6.12 -0.42 -48.11
C THR A 133 5.66 1.03 -47.89
N ALA A 134 6.48 1.83 -47.21
CA ALA A 134 6.14 3.21 -46.85
C ALA A 134 6.60 4.24 -47.89
N VAL A 135 7.45 3.83 -48.82
CA VAL A 135 8.09 4.73 -49.81
C VAL A 135 7.51 4.49 -51.19
N VAL A 136 6.97 5.56 -51.81
CA VAL A 136 6.39 5.52 -53.16
C VAL A 136 7.47 5.56 -54.25
N THR A 137 8.65 6.14 -53.93
CA THR A 137 9.76 6.30 -54.87
C THR A 137 10.96 5.53 -54.38
N PRO A 138 11.66 4.72 -55.21
CA PRO A 138 12.84 3.97 -54.77
C PRO A 138 13.91 4.89 -54.20
N LEU A 139 14.35 4.60 -52.96
CA LEU A 139 15.46 5.28 -52.28
C LEU A 139 16.79 4.57 -52.63
N GLY A 140 17.88 5.34 -52.68
CA GLY A 140 19.21 4.75 -52.80
C GLY A 140 19.57 3.91 -51.57
N GLU A 141 20.36 2.83 -51.73
CA GLU A 141 20.69 1.88 -50.65
C GLU A 141 21.31 2.56 -49.43
N GLU A 142 22.18 3.55 -49.62
CA GLU A 142 22.80 4.32 -48.55
C GLU A 142 21.78 5.10 -47.68
N VAL A 143 20.71 5.61 -48.35
CA VAL A 143 19.64 6.31 -47.65
C VAL A 143 18.76 5.33 -46.87
N VAL A 144 18.48 4.16 -47.46
CA VAL A 144 17.75 3.06 -46.79
C VAL A 144 18.49 2.60 -45.57
N ASP A 145 19.81 2.34 -45.69
CA ASP A 145 20.65 1.88 -44.57
C ASP A 145 20.66 2.89 -43.44
N ARG A 146 20.76 4.14 -43.77
CA ARG A 146 20.77 5.23 -42.81
C ARG A 146 19.44 5.37 -42.07
N ILE A 147 18.31 5.32 -42.77
CA ILE A 147 16.98 5.37 -42.17
C ILE A 147 16.78 4.16 -41.24
N VAL A 148 17.16 2.98 -41.66
CA VAL A 148 17.05 1.74 -40.87
C VAL A 148 17.91 1.82 -39.61
N ALA A 149 19.15 2.29 -39.73
CA ALA A 149 20.05 2.46 -38.63
C ALA A 149 19.50 3.46 -37.58
N GLU A 150 18.95 4.58 -38.05
CA GLU A 150 18.41 5.61 -37.15
C GLU A 150 17.06 5.26 -36.54
N ALA A 151 16.21 4.58 -37.29
CA ALA A 151 14.97 4.09 -36.75
C ALA A 151 15.18 3.05 -35.61
N GLY A 152 16.39 2.46 -35.53
CA GLY A 152 16.71 1.49 -34.50
C GLY A 152 15.76 0.29 -34.50
N GLY A 153 15.18 -0.04 -35.67
CA GLY A 153 14.17 -1.07 -35.82
C GLY A 153 12.77 -0.68 -35.34
N ASN A 154 12.53 0.58 -34.99
CA ASN A 154 11.20 1.03 -34.56
C ASN A 154 10.26 1.11 -35.75
N PRO A 155 9.16 0.30 -35.85
CA PRO A 155 8.29 0.23 -37.00
C PRO A 155 7.63 1.58 -37.32
N LEU A 156 7.21 2.33 -36.31
CA LEU A 156 6.59 3.63 -36.54
C LEU A 156 7.58 4.65 -37.13
N ALA A 157 8.81 4.66 -36.60
CA ALA A 157 9.86 5.52 -37.13
C ALA A 157 10.16 5.19 -38.60
N LEU A 158 10.22 3.91 -38.96
CA LEU A 158 10.41 3.46 -40.33
C LEU A 158 9.28 3.91 -41.29
N LEU A 159 8.04 3.92 -40.80
CA LEU A 159 6.88 4.37 -41.60
C LEU A 159 6.77 5.91 -41.72
N GLU A 160 7.14 6.64 -40.65
CA GLU A 160 6.95 8.09 -40.58
C GLU A 160 8.17 8.89 -41.12
N TYR A 161 9.39 8.35 -41.06
CA TYR A 161 10.58 9.03 -41.58
C TYR A 161 10.48 9.43 -43.06
N PRO A 162 10.03 8.57 -43.95
CA PRO A 162 9.90 8.95 -45.37
C PRO A 162 8.93 10.12 -45.62
N HIS A 163 7.89 10.21 -44.83
CA HIS A 163 6.90 11.30 -44.90
C HIS A 163 7.39 12.63 -44.33
N SER A 164 8.37 12.60 -43.43
CA SER A 164 8.93 13.80 -42.81
C SER A 164 10.10 14.41 -43.59
N LEU A 165 10.64 13.70 -44.59
CA LEU A 165 11.79 14.15 -45.34
C LEU A 165 11.32 14.74 -46.70
N GLN A 166 11.65 16.02 -46.96
CA GLN A 166 11.44 16.61 -48.26
C GLN A 166 12.29 15.85 -49.30
N PRO A 167 11.77 15.60 -50.54
CA PRO A 167 12.50 14.87 -51.55
C PRO A 167 13.89 15.41 -51.87
N ALA A 168 14.07 16.72 -51.75
CA ALA A 168 15.37 17.39 -51.97
C ALA A 168 16.43 17.09 -50.88
N ARG A 169 16.01 16.65 -49.69
CA ARG A 169 16.91 16.28 -48.56
C ARG A 169 17.34 14.82 -48.63
N LEU A 170 16.59 13.96 -49.29
CA LEU A 170 16.92 12.57 -49.50
C LEU A 170 18.09 12.36 -50.49
N ALA A 171 18.43 13.41 -51.31
CA ALA A 171 19.47 13.36 -52.31
C ALA A 171 20.84 13.93 -51.89
N GLY A 172 20.96 14.57 -50.74
CA GLY A 172 22.21 15.19 -50.25
C GLY A 172 22.50 14.89 -48.81
N GLY A 173 23.67 14.33 -48.56
CA GLY A 173 24.13 13.88 -47.22
C GLY A 173 24.01 14.96 -46.16
N PHE A 174 23.26 14.65 -45.10
CA PHE A 174 23.11 15.48 -43.91
C PHE A 174 23.46 14.71 -42.63
N GLU A 175 24.08 15.40 -41.70
CA GLU A 175 24.24 14.94 -40.30
C GLU A 175 22.86 14.75 -39.66
N LEU A 176 22.66 13.61 -39.09
CA LEU A 176 21.43 13.23 -38.38
C LEU A 176 21.68 13.23 -36.87
N PRO A 177 20.72 13.73 -36.07
CA PRO A 177 20.85 13.77 -34.63
C PRO A 177 20.59 12.42 -33.94
N ASP A 178 21.04 12.28 -32.71
CA ASP A 178 21.01 11.06 -31.86
C ASP A 178 19.67 10.34 -31.71
N ALA A 179 19.72 9.03 -31.49
CA ALA A 179 18.58 8.11 -31.35
C ALA A 179 17.61 8.47 -30.17
N ALA A 180 18.04 9.26 -29.21
CA ALA A 180 17.21 9.77 -28.11
C ALA A 180 16.06 10.71 -28.55
N ASP A 181 16.06 11.19 -29.79
CA ASP A 181 15.09 12.14 -30.33
C ASP A 181 13.93 11.51 -31.15
N ILE A 182 13.84 10.19 -31.24
CA ILE A 182 12.84 9.51 -32.09
C ILE A 182 11.39 9.90 -31.72
N PRO A 183 10.94 9.88 -30.43
CA PRO A 183 9.59 10.30 -30.09
C PRO A 183 9.28 11.76 -30.49
N ARG A 184 10.23 12.66 -30.31
CA ARG A 184 10.07 14.09 -30.67
C ARG A 184 10.02 14.31 -32.20
N ARG A 185 10.65 13.44 -32.97
CA ARG A 185 10.60 13.52 -34.43
C ARG A 185 9.29 13.01 -34.97
N ILE A 186 8.79 11.93 -34.43
CA ILE A 186 7.47 11.39 -34.73
C ILE A 186 6.39 12.42 -34.38
N GLU A 187 6.47 13.06 -33.20
CA GLU A 187 5.59 14.16 -32.86
C GLU A 187 5.65 15.32 -33.89
N ARG A 188 6.85 15.71 -34.34
CA ARG A 188 7.03 16.74 -35.37
C ARG A 188 6.44 16.33 -36.70
N SER A 189 6.54 15.06 -37.11
CA SER A 189 5.92 14.53 -38.32
C SER A 189 4.40 14.69 -38.26
N PHE A 190 3.78 14.29 -37.14
CA PHE A 190 2.34 14.49 -36.95
C PHE A 190 1.95 15.99 -36.95
N GLN A 191 2.75 16.84 -36.30
CA GLN A 191 2.53 18.30 -36.32
C GLN A 191 2.58 18.87 -37.72
N GLN A 192 3.59 18.49 -38.50
CA GLN A 192 3.74 18.95 -39.91
C GLN A 192 2.58 18.47 -40.76
N ARG A 193 2.18 17.22 -40.65
CA ARG A 193 1.00 16.68 -41.38
C ARG A 193 -0.28 17.43 -41.00
N THR A 194 -0.48 17.68 -39.70
CA THR A 194 -1.64 18.44 -39.21
C THR A 194 -1.62 19.89 -39.75
N SER A 195 -0.47 20.56 -39.79
CA SER A 195 -0.35 21.94 -40.26
C SER A 195 -0.64 22.13 -41.76
N MET A 196 -0.59 21.05 -42.53
CA MET A 196 -0.91 21.06 -43.97
C MET A 196 -2.41 20.90 -44.23
N LEU A 197 -3.22 20.56 -43.23
CA LEU A 197 -4.67 20.38 -43.36
C LEU A 197 -5.41 21.74 -43.30
N PRO A 198 -6.64 21.82 -43.80
CA PRO A 198 -7.47 23.00 -43.62
C PRO A 198 -7.64 23.39 -42.14
N SER A 199 -7.76 24.70 -41.88
CA SER A 199 -7.87 25.22 -40.51
C SER A 199 -9.04 24.64 -39.71
N GLU A 200 -10.16 24.35 -40.37
CA GLU A 200 -11.33 23.72 -39.78
C GLU A 200 -11.02 22.28 -39.37
N THR A 201 -10.30 21.53 -40.19
CA THR A 201 -9.82 20.18 -39.88
C THR A 201 -8.83 20.19 -38.72
N GLN A 202 -7.89 21.14 -38.71
CA GLN A 202 -6.96 21.30 -37.57
C GLN A 202 -7.70 21.56 -36.26
N LEU A 203 -8.73 22.42 -36.29
CA LEU A 203 -9.54 22.73 -35.12
C LEU A 203 -10.37 21.53 -34.65
N LEU A 204 -10.94 20.74 -35.58
CA LEU A 204 -11.65 19.50 -35.27
C LEU A 204 -10.72 18.46 -34.63
N LEU A 205 -9.52 18.27 -35.17
CA LEU A 205 -8.50 17.41 -34.58
C LEU A 205 -8.12 17.85 -33.19
N LEU A 206 -8.07 19.16 -32.93
CA LEU A 206 -7.82 19.69 -31.59
C LEU A 206 -8.99 19.38 -30.64
N VAL A 207 -10.26 19.50 -31.07
CA VAL A 207 -11.42 19.09 -30.27
C VAL A 207 -11.32 17.61 -29.91
N ALA A 208 -11.04 16.76 -30.89
CA ALA A 208 -10.87 15.33 -30.69
C ALA A 208 -9.72 14.99 -29.72
N SER A 209 -8.64 15.77 -29.79
CA SER A 209 -7.47 15.56 -28.92
C SER A 209 -7.67 16.02 -27.46
N ALA A 210 -8.54 17.03 -27.25
CA ALA A 210 -8.77 17.66 -25.95
C ALA A 210 -9.67 16.83 -25.01
N ASP A 211 -10.53 15.95 -25.56
CA ASP A 211 -11.37 15.05 -24.76
C ASP A 211 -10.87 13.60 -24.79
N PRO A 212 -10.56 12.99 -23.66
CA PRO A 212 -10.01 11.63 -23.59
C PRO A 212 -11.04 10.51 -23.79
N THR A 213 -12.32 10.81 -23.74
CA THR A 213 -13.37 9.79 -23.69
C THR A 213 -13.71 9.17 -25.05
N ALA A 214 -13.18 9.74 -26.12
CA ALA A 214 -13.45 9.28 -27.49
C ALA A 214 -14.94 9.34 -27.90
N ASP A 215 -15.74 10.16 -27.23
CA ASP A 215 -17.18 10.29 -27.47
C ASP A 215 -17.45 11.11 -28.75
N ALA A 216 -17.84 10.41 -29.80
CA ALA A 216 -18.15 11.03 -31.09
C ALA A 216 -19.34 12.03 -30.99
N ARG A 217 -20.32 11.76 -30.12
CA ARG A 217 -21.46 12.67 -29.94
C ARG A 217 -21.03 13.98 -29.28
N LEU A 218 -20.14 13.91 -28.28
CA LEU A 218 -19.58 15.10 -27.66
C LEU A 218 -18.70 15.87 -28.64
N LEU A 219 -17.87 15.17 -29.43
CA LEU A 219 -17.06 15.78 -30.50
C LEU A 219 -17.93 16.65 -31.40
N TRP A 220 -19.01 16.09 -31.96
CA TRP A 220 -19.86 16.81 -32.93
C TRP A 220 -20.65 17.93 -32.27
N ARG A 221 -21.11 17.77 -31.04
CA ARG A 221 -21.73 18.88 -30.31
C ARG A 221 -20.77 20.04 -30.06
N ALA A 222 -19.52 19.75 -29.73
CA ALA A 222 -18.48 20.76 -29.52
C ALA A 222 -18.03 21.40 -30.83
N ALA A 223 -17.87 20.61 -31.92
CA ALA A 223 -17.60 21.10 -33.26
C ALA A 223 -18.67 22.06 -33.73
N GLY A 224 -19.96 21.74 -33.57
CA GLY A 224 -21.05 22.63 -33.89
C GLY A 224 -21.04 23.96 -33.10
N LYS A 225 -20.56 23.97 -31.84
CA LYS A 225 -20.34 25.23 -31.10
C LYS A 225 -19.20 26.09 -31.65
N LEU A 226 -18.30 25.50 -32.43
CA LEU A 226 -17.19 26.17 -33.10
C LEU A 226 -17.50 26.53 -34.56
N GLY A 227 -18.68 26.14 -35.05
CA GLY A 227 -19.11 26.39 -36.41
C GLY A 227 -18.54 25.38 -37.43
N LEU A 228 -18.08 24.20 -36.93
CA LEU A 228 -17.55 23.12 -37.77
C LEU A 228 -18.68 22.15 -38.11
N ASP A 229 -18.64 21.63 -39.32
CA ASP A 229 -19.56 20.60 -39.83
C ASP A 229 -18.84 19.28 -40.13
N GLY A 230 -19.56 18.31 -40.69
CA GLY A 230 -19.03 16.98 -40.96
C GLY A 230 -17.94 16.96 -42.04
N GLU A 231 -17.88 17.96 -42.93
CA GLU A 231 -16.86 18.02 -43.98
C GLU A 231 -15.45 18.28 -43.40
N ALA A 232 -15.38 18.91 -42.22
CA ALA A 232 -14.11 19.15 -41.52
C ALA A 232 -13.35 17.87 -41.17
N ALA A 233 -14.01 16.70 -41.07
CA ALA A 233 -13.37 15.43 -40.75
C ALA A 233 -12.67 14.77 -41.93
N ALA A 234 -13.24 14.90 -43.11
CA ALA A 234 -12.80 14.15 -44.29
C ALA A 234 -11.28 14.31 -44.64
N PRO A 235 -10.64 15.50 -44.54
CA PRO A 235 -9.21 15.60 -44.76
C PRO A 235 -8.38 14.90 -43.69
N ALA A 236 -8.83 14.84 -42.43
CA ALA A 236 -8.12 14.14 -41.37
C ALA A 236 -8.22 12.62 -41.52
N GLU A 237 -9.37 12.11 -41.93
CA GLU A 237 -9.59 10.70 -42.25
C GLU A 237 -8.77 10.27 -43.47
N ALA A 238 -8.79 11.06 -44.53
CA ALA A 238 -7.99 10.83 -45.77
C ALA A 238 -6.48 10.83 -45.47
N ALA A 239 -6.03 11.71 -44.55
CA ALA A 239 -4.66 11.72 -44.04
C ALA A 239 -4.33 10.58 -43.09
N GLY A 240 -5.31 9.76 -42.73
CA GLY A 240 -5.13 8.63 -41.79
C GLY A 240 -4.72 9.06 -40.37
N LEU A 241 -5.13 10.24 -39.88
CA LEU A 241 -4.82 10.73 -38.53
C LEU A 241 -5.92 10.37 -37.58
N LEU A 242 -7.17 10.36 -38.03
CA LEU A 242 -8.38 10.16 -37.24
C LEU A 242 -9.34 9.25 -37.99
N ALA A 243 -10.13 8.49 -37.24
CA ALA A 243 -11.31 7.79 -37.75
C ALA A 243 -12.47 8.09 -36.78
N ILE A 244 -13.62 8.45 -37.33
CA ILE A 244 -14.82 8.78 -36.57
C ILE A 244 -15.94 7.85 -37.00
N ASP A 245 -16.30 6.91 -36.12
CA ASP A 245 -17.51 6.10 -36.27
C ASP A 245 -18.40 6.32 -35.01
N ASN A 246 -18.69 5.31 -34.25
CA ASN A 246 -19.36 5.46 -32.95
C ASN A 246 -18.41 6.06 -31.88
N GLN A 247 -17.10 5.98 -32.12
CA GLN A 247 -16.05 6.52 -31.28
C GLN A 247 -15.02 7.28 -32.12
N VAL A 248 -14.32 8.20 -31.47
CA VAL A 248 -13.23 8.96 -32.07
C VAL A 248 -11.92 8.21 -31.83
N ARG A 249 -11.28 7.73 -32.91
CA ARG A 249 -10.03 6.97 -32.80
C ARG A 249 -8.91 7.68 -33.57
N PHE A 250 -7.88 8.06 -32.82
CA PHE A 250 -6.61 8.45 -33.44
C PHE A 250 -5.87 7.21 -33.92
N ARG A 251 -5.31 7.26 -35.14
CA ARG A 251 -4.49 6.15 -35.63
C ARG A 251 -3.32 5.82 -34.72
N HIS A 252 -2.79 6.83 -34.07
CA HIS A 252 -1.71 6.67 -33.07
C HIS A 252 -1.87 7.63 -31.89
N PRO A 253 -1.67 7.17 -30.63
CA PRO A 253 -1.78 8.01 -29.45
C PRO A 253 -0.85 9.24 -29.47
N LEU A 254 0.34 9.13 -30.08
CA LEU A 254 1.26 10.26 -30.25
C LEU A 254 0.69 11.34 -31.16
N ALA A 255 -0.14 11.01 -32.15
CA ALA A 255 -0.81 12.01 -32.99
C ALA A 255 -1.72 12.91 -32.14
N ARG A 256 -2.50 12.31 -31.21
CA ARG A 256 -3.33 13.04 -30.24
C ARG A 256 -2.51 14.00 -29.40
N SER A 257 -1.43 13.51 -28.78
CA SER A 257 -0.54 14.32 -27.93
C SER A 257 0.15 15.42 -28.73
N ALA A 258 0.63 15.11 -29.92
CA ALA A 258 1.30 16.07 -30.81
C ALA A 258 0.37 17.21 -31.22
N ILE A 259 -0.86 16.90 -31.62
CA ILE A 259 -1.88 17.87 -32.00
C ILE A 259 -2.23 18.79 -30.83
N TYR A 260 -2.51 18.22 -29.67
CA TYR A 260 -2.86 19.03 -28.49
C TYR A 260 -1.73 19.94 -28.02
N ARG A 261 -0.46 19.44 -28.03
CA ARG A 261 0.71 20.23 -27.61
C ARG A 261 1.06 21.33 -28.60
N SER A 262 0.92 21.08 -29.89
CA SER A 262 1.24 22.06 -30.95
C SER A 262 0.23 23.20 -31.04
N ALA A 263 -0.99 23.01 -30.57
CA ALA A 263 -2.02 24.01 -30.59
C ALA A 263 -1.69 25.23 -29.74
N THR A 264 -2.09 26.41 -30.19
CA THR A 264 -1.92 27.65 -29.41
C THR A 264 -2.73 27.59 -28.09
N THR A 265 -2.30 28.32 -27.10
CA THR A 265 -3.06 28.43 -25.84
C THR A 265 -4.46 29.00 -26.07
N ALA A 266 -4.62 29.90 -27.06
CA ALA A 266 -5.91 30.48 -27.42
C ALA A 266 -6.84 29.42 -28.00
N ASP A 267 -6.34 28.61 -28.97
CA ASP A 267 -7.16 27.55 -29.57
C ASP A 267 -7.53 26.46 -28.59
N ARG A 268 -6.59 26.06 -27.70
CA ARG A 268 -6.90 25.11 -26.63
C ARG A 268 -8.03 25.62 -25.75
N ARG A 269 -7.99 26.88 -25.30
CA ARG A 269 -9.06 27.48 -24.50
C ARG A 269 -10.39 27.54 -25.25
N ARG A 270 -10.34 27.93 -26.53
CA ARG A 270 -11.52 27.97 -27.40
C ARG A 270 -12.18 26.61 -27.49
N VAL A 271 -11.38 25.56 -27.69
CA VAL A 271 -11.85 24.18 -27.75
C VAL A 271 -12.41 23.71 -26.42
N HIS A 272 -11.70 23.94 -25.29
CA HIS A 272 -12.20 23.57 -23.97
C HIS A 272 -13.49 24.32 -23.61
N SER A 273 -13.64 25.59 -24.00
CA SER A 273 -14.88 26.34 -23.83
C SER A 273 -16.04 25.71 -24.61
N ALA A 274 -15.77 25.23 -25.84
CA ALA A 274 -16.78 24.56 -26.64
C ALA A 274 -17.17 23.20 -26.02
N LEU A 275 -16.20 22.41 -25.56
CA LEU A 275 -16.41 21.14 -24.86
C LEU A 275 -17.19 21.32 -23.55
N ALA A 276 -16.86 22.34 -22.76
CA ALA A 276 -17.59 22.65 -21.53
C ALA A 276 -19.09 22.92 -21.81
N ARG A 277 -19.38 23.74 -22.85
CA ARG A 277 -20.76 24.05 -23.25
C ARG A 277 -21.48 22.89 -23.94
N ALA A 278 -20.75 21.94 -24.49
CA ALA A 278 -21.30 20.74 -25.12
C ALA A 278 -21.53 19.60 -24.13
N THR A 279 -20.82 19.60 -23.01
CA THR A 279 -20.98 18.60 -21.94
C THR A 279 -22.20 18.94 -21.09
N ASP A 280 -23.08 17.96 -20.90
CA ASP A 280 -24.20 18.13 -19.96
C ASP A 280 -23.67 18.06 -18.52
N ALA A 281 -23.73 19.21 -17.82
CA ALA A 281 -23.26 19.35 -16.45
C ALA A 281 -24.09 18.54 -15.42
N HIS A 282 -25.28 18.04 -15.76
CA HIS A 282 -26.07 17.19 -14.88
C HIS A 282 -25.62 15.73 -14.98
N SER A 283 -25.38 15.24 -16.20
CA SER A 283 -24.97 13.85 -16.42
C SER A 283 -23.46 13.65 -16.20
N ASP A 284 -22.62 14.65 -16.50
CA ASP A 284 -21.17 14.57 -16.35
C ASP A 284 -20.58 15.87 -15.79
N PRO A 285 -20.85 16.17 -14.50
CA PRO A 285 -20.43 17.41 -13.86
C PRO A 285 -18.91 17.55 -13.74
N ASP A 286 -18.16 16.43 -13.68
CA ASP A 286 -16.72 16.43 -13.49
C ASP A 286 -16.00 16.81 -14.79
N ARG A 287 -16.46 16.28 -15.93
CA ARG A 287 -15.95 16.64 -17.25
C ARG A 287 -16.27 18.09 -17.59
N SER A 288 -17.50 18.51 -17.31
CA SER A 288 -17.91 19.91 -17.52
C SER A 288 -17.02 20.88 -16.72
N ALA A 289 -16.84 20.62 -15.42
CA ALA A 289 -15.97 21.43 -14.56
C ALA A 289 -14.52 21.44 -15.03
N TRP A 290 -14.02 20.30 -15.49
CA TRP A 290 -12.64 20.20 -16.01
C TRP A 290 -12.46 21.05 -17.28
N HIS A 291 -13.32 20.89 -18.28
CA HIS A 291 -13.23 21.69 -19.51
C HIS A 291 -13.43 23.17 -19.24
N HIS A 292 -14.35 23.53 -18.33
CA HIS A 292 -14.51 24.91 -17.91
C HIS A 292 -13.20 25.48 -17.33
N ALA A 293 -12.59 24.76 -16.42
CA ALA A 293 -11.32 25.18 -15.82
C ALA A 293 -10.18 25.32 -16.83
N GLN A 294 -10.10 24.43 -17.82
CA GLN A 294 -9.10 24.52 -18.90
C GLN A 294 -9.35 25.67 -19.88
N ALA A 295 -10.57 26.16 -19.98
CA ALA A 295 -10.94 27.29 -20.82
C ALA A 295 -10.58 28.65 -20.21
N VAL A 296 -10.33 28.71 -18.91
CA VAL A 296 -10.05 29.95 -18.18
C VAL A 296 -8.72 30.58 -18.63
N MET A 297 -8.72 31.91 -18.77
CA MET A 297 -7.52 32.61 -19.26
C MET A 297 -6.49 32.86 -18.16
N TYR A 298 -6.95 33.23 -16.97
CA TYR A 298 -6.08 33.54 -15.82
C TYR A 298 -6.53 32.77 -14.58
N THR A 299 -7.40 33.41 -13.79
CA THR A 299 -8.00 32.83 -12.56
C THR A 299 -9.49 33.00 -12.63
N ASP A 300 -10.25 32.06 -12.07
CA ASP A 300 -11.70 32.06 -12.08
C ASP A 300 -12.22 31.27 -10.86
N GLU A 301 -12.99 31.98 -10.01
CA GLU A 301 -13.48 31.36 -8.77
C GLU A 301 -14.57 30.30 -9.03
N GLU A 302 -15.44 30.54 -10.03
CA GLU A 302 -16.52 29.59 -10.35
C GLU A 302 -15.95 28.28 -10.87
N ALA A 303 -14.97 28.34 -11.77
CA ALA A 303 -14.24 27.19 -12.28
C ALA A 303 -13.47 26.47 -11.17
N ALA A 304 -12.78 27.22 -10.29
CA ALA A 304 -12.06 26.66 -9.16
C ALA A 304 -12.99 25.94 -8.17
N ALA A 305 -14.10 26.58 -7.79
CA ALA A 305 -15.10 25.96 -6.93
C ALA A 305 -15.76 24.73 -7.59
N GLY A 306 -15.95 24.75 -8.91
CA GLY A 306 -16.39 23.59 -9.69
C GLY A 306 -15.47 22.39 -9.53
N LEU A 307 -14.15 22.61 -9.63
CA LEU A 307 -13.14 21.58 -9.41
C LEU A 307 -13.11 21.07 -7.97
N VAL A 308 -13.29 21.93 -6.98
CA VAL A 308 -13.38 21.51 -5.56
C VAL A 308 -14.58 20.56 -5.36
N ARG A 309 -15.75 20.88 -5.96
CA ARG A 309 -16.90 19.97 -5.93
C ARG A 309 -16.60 18.63 -6.63
N SER A 310 -15.87 18.67 -7.74
CA SER A 310 -15.44 17.48 -8.46
C SER A 310 -14.48 16.63 -7.62
N ALA A 311 -13.57 17.26 -6.86
CA ALA A 311 -12.71 16.57 -5.92
C ALA A 311 -13.51 15.82 -4.83
N GLY A 312 -14.59 16.44 -4.30
CA GLY A 312 -15.49 15.81 -3.35
C GLY A 312 -16.15 14.55 -3.95
N ARG A 313 -16.69 14.65 -5.17
CA ARG A 313 -17.28 13.50 -5.87
C ARG A 313 -16.26 12.41 -6.20
N ALA A 314 -15.05 12.79 -6.61
CA ALA A 314 -13.97 11.84 -6.86
C ALA A 314 -13.60 11.07 -5.59
N ARG A 315 -13.49 11.75 -4.44
CA ARG A 315 -13.28 11.10 -3.13
C ARG A 315 -14.40 10.13 -2.79
N ALA A 316 -15.64 10.56 -2.96
CA ALA A 316 -16.80 9.71 -2.69
C ALA A 316 -16.85 8.43 -3.53
N ARG A 317 -16.14 8.40 -4.67
CA ARG A 317 -15.95 7.21 -5.52
C ARG A 317 -14.63 6.46 -5.26
N GLY A 318 -13.89 6.83 -4.23
CA GLY A 318 -12.59 6.23 -3.91
C GLY A 318 -11.43 6.71 -4.78
N GLY A 319 -11.62 7.73 -5.60
CA GLY A 319 -10.61 8.28 -6.50
C GLY A 319 -9.72 9.33 -5.84
N VAL A 320 -8.93 8.97 -4.83
CA VAL A 320 -8.10 9.93 -4.06
C VAL A 320 -7.11 10.69 -4.94
N ALA A 321 -6.45 10.01 -5.87
CA ALA A 321 -5.51 10.64 -6.80
C ALA A 321 -6.19 11.65 -7.75
N ALA A 322 -7.39 11.32 -8.24
CA ALA A 322 -8.20 12.23 -9.04
C ALA A 322 -8.65 13.46 -8.23
N ALA A 323 -9.11 13.24 -6.98
CA ALA A 323 -9.46 14.34 -6.09
C ALA A 323 -8.27 15.28 -5.82
N ALA A 324 -7.09 14.74 -5.59
CA ALA A 324 -5.86 15.51 -5.41
C ALA A 324 -5.51 16.34 -6.65
N ALA A 325 -5.70 15.78 -7.85
CA ALA A 325 -5.45 16.49 -9.11
C ALA A 325 -6.47 17.63 -9.34
N PHE A 326 -7.75 17.43 -9.01
CA PHE A 326 -8.76 18.48 -9.06
C PHE A 326 -8.44 19.63 -8.11
N LEU A 327 -8.05 19.32 -6.85
CA LEU A 327 -7.69 20.33 -5.85
C LEU A 327 -6.44 21.11 -6.26
N GLU A 328 -5.42 20.46 -6.77
CA GLU A 328 -4.20 21.09 -7.28
C GLU A 328 -4.53 22.10 -8.38
N TYR A 329 -5.37 21.70 -9.35
CA TYR A 329 -5.76 22.62 -10.43
C TYR A 329 -6.68 23.73 -9.94
N ALA A 330 -7.59 23.46 -9.00
CA ALA A 330 -8.42 24.47 -8.36
C ALA A 330 -7.56 25.53 -7.67
N ALA A 331 -6.54 25.14 -6.90
CA ALA A 331 -5.61 26.07 -6.28
C ALA A 331 -4.92 26.96 -7.32
N LYS A 332 -4.49 26.37 -8.46
CA LYS A 332 -3.79 27.11 -9.53
C LYS A 332 -4.65 28.23 -10.15
N ILE A 333 -5.96 28.03 -10.32
CA ILE A 333 -6.85 28.98 -10.98
C ILE A 333 -7.67 29.84 -9.99
N THR A 334 -7.43 29.73 -8.68
CA THR A 334 -8.09 30.53 -7.65
C THR A 334 -7.60 31.98 -7.71
N PRO A 335 -8.48 33.02 -7.83
CA PRO A 335 -8.07 34.40 -7.93
C PRO A 335 -7.58 34.96 -6.59
N ASP A 336 -8.30 34.73 -5.52
CA ASP A 336 -8.00 35.23 -4.19
C ASP A 336 -6.75 34.56 -3.61
N PRO A 337 -5.70 35.30 -3.22
CA PRO A 337 -4.46 34.71 -2.71
C PRO A 337 -4.63 33.92 -1.40
N PHE A 338 -5.54 34.35 -0.51
CA PHE A 338 -5.80 33.66 0.75
C PHE A 338 -6.51 32.31 0.50
N VAL A 339 -7.56 32.33 -0.34
CA VAL A 339 -8.29 31.12 -0.72
C VAL A 339 -7.38 30.18 -1.51
N ARG A 340 -6.49 30.71 -2.34
CA ARG A 340 -5.51 29.92 -3.10
C ARG A 340 -4.53 29.21 -2.18
N ALA A 341 -4.00 29.89 -1.17
CA ALA A 341 -3.13 29.30 -0.18
C ALA A 341 -3.83 28.18 0.61
N SER A 342 -5.08 28.42 1.03
CA SER A 342 -5.92 27.40 1.68
C SER A 342 -6.13 26.18 0.77
N ARG A 343 -6.51 26.37 -0.50
CA ARG A 343 -6.71 25.27 -1.46
C ARG A 343 -5.42 24.53 -1.79
N SER A 344 -4.27 25.24 -1.77
CA SER A 344 -2.96 24.60 -1.94
C SER A 344 -2.64 23.68 -0.77
N LEU A 345 -3.00 24.08 0.45
CA LEU A 345 -2.88 23.23 1.64
C LEU A 345 -3.80 21.99 1.54
N ASP A 346 -5.07 22.17 1.13
CA ASP A 346 -6.01 21.06 0.94
C ASP A 346 -5.53 20.09 -0.16
N ALA A 347 -4.96 20.61 -1.24
CA ALA A 347 -4.36 19.83 -2.31
C ALA A 347 -3.13 19.05 -1.82
N ALA A 348 -2.29 19.67 -0.98
CA ALA A 348 -1.13 19.03 -0.37
C ALA A 348 -1.55 17.88 0.54
N HIS A 349 -2.58 18.02 1.35
CA HIS A 349 -3.15 16.93 2.15
C HIS A 349 -3.59 15.78 1.25
N ALA A 350 -4.39 16.08 0.22
CA ALA A 350 -4.88 15.05 -0.69
C ALA A 350 -3.75 14.31 -1.43
N LYS A 351 -2.68 15.03 -1.81
CA LYS A 351 -1.48 14.43 -2.43
C LYS A 351 -0.75 13.51 -1.45
N HIS A 352 -0.58 13.94 -0.21
CA HIS A 352 0.06 13.11 0.81
C HIS A 352 -0.72 11.82 1.07
N ASP A 353 -2.04 11.91 1.23
CA ASP A 353 -2.92 10.77 1.44
C ASP A 353 -2.92 9.80 0.24
N ALA A 354 -2.78 10.34 -0.99
CA ALA A 354 -2.64 9.57 -2.22
C ALA A 354 -1.24 8.94 -2.40
N GLY A 355 -0.30 9.13 -1.46
CA GLY A 355 1.05 8.61 -1.54
C GLY A 355 2.02 9.47 -2.37
N ALA A 356 1.61 10.65 -2.83
CA ALA A 356 2.42 11.59 -3.61
C ALA A 356 3.04 12.68 -2.71
N SER A 357 3.80 12.27 -1.70
CA SER A 357 4.30 13.17 -0.64
C SER A 357 5.27 14.25 -1.15
N GLU A 358 6.08 13.98 -2.18
CA GLU A 358 6.91 15.03 -2.80
C GLU A 358 6.07 16.11 -3.50
N ALA A 359 4.99 15.73 -4.17
CA ALA A 359 4.06 16.69 -4.75
C ALA A 359 3.34 17.50 -3.67
N ALA A 360 3.05 16.89 -2.53
CA ALA A 360 2.51 17.59 -1.37
C ALA A 360 3.48 18.66 -0.86
N GLN A 361 4.78 18.36 -0.75
CA GLN A 361 5.79 19.34 -0.35
C GLN A 361 5.87 20.54 -1.30
N ARG A 362 5.81 20.31 -2.62
CA ARG A 362 5.74 21.42 -3.60
C ARG A 362 4.53 22.32 -3.39
N LEU A 363 3.37 21.75 -3.11
CA LEU A 363 2.15 22.50 -2.84
C LEU A 363 2.20 23.25 -1.50
N LEU A 364 2.84 22.68 -0.48
CA LEU A 364 3.09 23.36 0.79
C LEU A 364 3.98 24.60 0.59
N THR A 365 5.05 24.49 -0.20
CA THR A 365 5.88 25.65 -0.56
C THR A 365 5.06 26.76 -1.22
N ILE A 366 4.10 26.40 -2.11
CA ILE A 366 3.20 27.36 -2.72
C ILE A 366 2.27 27.99 -1.67
N ALA A 367 1.72 27.20 -0.75
CA ALA A 367 0.86 27.67 0.32
C ALA A 367 1.59 28.68 1.24
N GLU A 368 2.84 28.39 1.62
CA GLU A 368 3.68 29.25 2.47
C GLU A 368 3.97 30.63 1.86
N THR A 369 4.02 30.72 0.54
CA THR A 369 4.23 32.02 -0.13
C THR A 369 2.99 32.91 -0.15
N GLY A 370 1.83 32.36 0.21
CA GLY A 370 0.56 33.08 0.26
C GLY A 370 0.24 33.69 1.62
N PRO A 371 -0.79 34.55 1.69
CA PRO A 371 -1.25 35.08 2.97
C PRO A 371 -1.98 33.97 3.73
N LEU A 372 -1.38 33.48 4.80
CA LEU A 372 -1.94 32.45 5.68
C LEU A 372 -2.34 33.08 7.03
N ASP A 373 -3.47 32.68 7.59
CA ASP A 373 -3.78 32.95 8.99
C ASP A 373 -2.93 32.07 9.93
N GLU A 374 -3.05 32.26 11.23
CA GLU A 374 -2.25 31.55 12.23
C GLU A 374 -2.54 30.04 12.20
N LEU A 375 -3.79 29.66 12.05
CA LEU A 375 -4.18 28.25 11.97
C LEU A 375 -3.64 27.59 10.70
N GLN A 376 -3.75 28.25 9.56
CA GLN A 376 -3.24 27.74 8.28
C GLN A 376 -1.71 27.57 8.31
N ARG A 377 -0.99 28.54 8.87
CA ARG A 377 0.49 28.44 9.04
C ARG A 377 0.89 27.24 9.88
N ALA A 378 0.21 27.04 11.01
CA ALA A 378 0.48 25.89 11.87
C ALA A 378 0.13 24.54 11.18
N ARG A 379 -0.97 24.51 10.42
CA ARG A 379 -1.35 23.31 9.61
C ARG A 379 -0.32 23.02 8.51
N VAL A 380 0.23 24.03 7.86
CA VAL A 380 1.30 23.86 6.88
C VAL A 380 2.52 23.21 7.53
N LYS A 381 2.96 23.74 8.70
CA LYS A 381 4.08 23.14 9.44
C LYS A 381 3.81 21.70 9.86
N LEU A 382 2.63 21.43 10.35
CA LEU A 382 2.22 20.07 10.70
C LEU A 382 2.29 19.12 9.50
N LEU A 383 1.77 19.55 8.34
CA LEU A 383 1.79 18.68 7.15
C LEU A 383 3.21 18.55 6.58
N TRP A 384 4.04 19.58 6.65
CA TRP A 384 5.47 19.49 6.35
C TRP A 384 6.15 18.41 7.19
N ALA A 385 5.99 18.47 8.50
CA ALA A 385 6.57 17.49 9.40
C ALA A 385 6.07 16.06 9.13
N ARG A 386 4.78 15.90 8.79
CA ARG A 386 4.19 14.60 8.43
C ARG A 386 4.73 14.06 7.11
N THR A 387 4.86 14.89 6.08
CA THR A 387 5.44 14.47 4.79
C THR A 387 6.92 14.12 4.94
N GLU A 388 7.66 14.89 5.70
CA GLU A 388 9.06 14.62 6.04
C GLU A 388 9.21 13.31 6.81
N PHE A 389 8.37 13.08 7.81
CA PHE A 389 8.33 11.82 8.56
C PHE A 389 8.11 10.61 7.65
N TYR A 390 7.19 10.75 6.69
CA TYR A 390 6.88 9.67 5.76
C TYR A 390 8.02 9.36 4.80
N LEU A 391 8.63 10.40 4.21
CA LEU A 391 9.67 10.26 3.18
C LEU A 391 11.04 9.86 3.76
N THR A 392 11.48 10.53 4.81
CA THR A 392 12.89 10.48 5.26
C THR A 392 13.06 9.92 6.67
N ARG A 393 12.01 9.99 7.51
CA ARG A 393 12.10 9.71 8.97
C ARG A 393 13.23 10.47 9.64
N SER A 394 13.43 11.73 9.26
CA SER A 394 14.47 12.59 9.82
C SER A 394 14.37 12.69 11.34
N SER A 395 15.51 12.67 12.05
CA SER A 395 15.59 12.81 13.52
C SER A 395 15.02 14.13 14.04
N GLN A 396 14.86 15.14 13.17
CA GLN A 396 14.33 16.45 13.53
C GLN A 396 12.79 16.52 13.53
N VAL A 397 12.11 15.52 12.98
CA VAL A 397 10.64 15.55 12.86
C VAL A 397 9.92 15.71 14.21
N PRO A 398 10.30 15.03 15.31
CA PRO A 398 9.65 15.24 16.60
C PRO A 398 9.71 16.70 17.04
N ARG A 399 10.83 17.40 16.80
CA ARG A 399 10.99 18.82 17.12
C ARG A 399 10.08 19.70 16.29
N LEU A 400 10.03 19.48 14.98
CA LEU A 400 9.14 20.22 14.07
C LEU A 400 7.66 20.07 14.48
N LEU A 401 7.26 18.88 14.91
CA LEU A 401 5.91 18.61 15.40
C LEU A 401 5.64 19.29 16.75
N LEU A 402 6.61 19.32 17.66
CA LEU A 402 6.49 20.04 18.93
C LEU A 402 6.31 21.55 18.70
N ASP A 403 7.11 22.13 17.82
CA ASP A 403 7.01 23.56 17.49
C ASP A 403 5.64 23.89 16.90
N ALA A 404 5.12 23.02 16.01
CA ALA A 404 3.77 23.16 15.48
C ALA A 404 2.69 23.00 16.56
N ALA A 405 2.85 22.07 17.51
CA ALA A 405 1.90 21.84 18.58
C ALA A 405 1.79 23.07 19.51
N VAL A 406 2.90 23.70 19.85
CA VAL A 406 2.95 24.91 20.66
C VAL A 406 2.24 26.08 19.94
N GLU A 407 2.50 26.27 18.65
CA GLU A 407 1.85 27.32 17.84
C GLU A 407 0.33 27.11 17.72
N LEU A 408 -0.11 25.85 17.67
CA LEU A 408 -1.53 25.51 17.62
C LEU A 408 -2.27 25.73 18.95
N ALA A 409 -1.58 25.68 20.08
CA ALA A 409 -2.20 25.71 21.40
C ALA A 409 -3.18 26.90 21.63
N PRO A 410 -2.85 28.15 21.27
CA PRO A 410 -3.78 29.28 21.42
C PRO A 410 -4.87 29.36 20.36
N VAL A 411 -4.72 28.66 19.23
CA VAL A 411 -5.58 28.81 18.04
C VAL A 411 -6.56 27.64 17.88
N ASP A 412 -6.07 26.42 18.08
CA ASP A 412 -6.82 25.19 17.93
C ASP A 412 -6.30 24.16 18.96
N ALA A 413 -6.82 24.22 20.18
CA ALA A 413 -6.40 23.35 21.29
C ALA A 413 -6.58 21.85 20.98
N PRO A 414 -7.67 21.37 20.38
CA PRO A 414 -7.80 19.98 19.94
C PRO A 414 -6.70 19.55 18.95
N LEU A 415 -6.41 20.35 17.94
CA LEU A 415 -5.38 20.05 16.95
C LEU A 415 -3.96 20.13 17.55
N SER A 416 -3.73 21.04 18.49
CA SER A 416 -2.49 21.09 19.27
C SER A 416 -2.24 19.77 20.00
N ARG A 417 -3.24 19.24 20.72
CA ARG A 417 -3.12 17.95 21.42
C ARG A 417 -2.84 16.79 20.45
N GLU A 418 -3.52 16.76 19.31
CA GLU A 418 -3.22 15.77 18.27
C GLU A 418 -1.82 15.92 17.70
N THR A 419 -1.31 17.14 17.60
CA THR A 419 0.05 17.40 17.12
C THR A 419 1.10 16.93 18.12
N TYR A 420 0.88 17.08 19.43
CA TYR A 420 1.71 16.43 20.46
C TYR A 420 1.70 14.92 20.34
N LEU A 421 0.56 14.33 20.03
CA LEU A 421 0.45 12.88 19.82
C LEU A 421 1.22 12.45 18.55
N HIS A 422 1.21 13.26 17.48
CA HIS A 422 2.07 13.06 16.30
C HIS A 422 3.55 13.15 16.64
N ALA A 423 3.94 14.07 17.50
CA ALA A 423 5.32 14.21 17.94
C ALA A 423 5.79 12.99 18.73
N LEU A 424 4.94 12.46 19.61
CA LEU A 424 5.21 11.22 20.34
C LEU A 424 5.29 10.00 19.40
N ASP A 425 4.37 9.88 18.45
CA ASP A 425 4.39 8.82 17.44
C ASP A 425 5.71 8.83 16.65
N ALA A 426 6.10 10.02 16.18
CA ALA A 426 7.35 10.21 15.45
C ALA A 426 8.57 9.86 16.32
N ALA A 427 8.60 10.32 17.56
CA ALA A 427 9.70 10.02 18.49
C ALA A 427 9.83 8.53 18.78
N LEU A 428 8.71 7.82 18.93
CA LEU A 428 8.68 6.37 19.17
C LEU A 428 9.13 5.55 17.96
N VAL A 429 8.88 6.03 16.74
CA VAL A 429 9.31 5.36 15.50
C VAL A 429 10.78 5.64 15.21
N ILE A 430 11.17 6.89 15.35
CA ILE A 430 12.52 7.37 15.00
C ILE A 430 13.53 6.92 16.07
N GLY A 431 13.14 6.91 17.35
CA GLY A 431 14.07 6.59 18.44
C GLY A 431 15.27 7.54 18.47
N SER A 432 15.04 8.84 18.26
CA SER A 432 16.12 9.83 18.16
C SER A 432 17.00 9.84 19.41
N ARG A 433 18.33 9.97 19.19
CA ARG A 433 19.32 10.24 20.26
C ARG A 433 19.48 11.72 20.55
N ASP A 434 18.93 12.58 19.71
CA ASP A 434 19.05 14.03 19.86
C ASP A 434 18.26 14.51 21.08
N PRO A 435 18.87 15.36 21.94
CA PRO A 435 18.15 15.95 23.07
C PRO A 435 16.94 16.75 22.59
N GLY A 436 15.81 16.59 23.27
CA GLY A 436 14.54 17.24 22.92
C GLY A 436 13.73 16.51 21.83
N CYS A 437 14.26 15.43 21.23
CA CYS A 437 13.57 14.61 20.22
C CYS A 437 13.26 13.18 20.69
N ARG A 438 13.74 12.79 21.88
CA ARG A 438 13.42 11.47 22.45
C ARG A 438 11.98 11.42 22.94
N ALA A 439 11.37 10.25 22.97
CA ALA A 439 9.97 10.10 23.38
C ALA A 439 9.70 10.65 24.81
N HIS A 440 10.65 10.48 25.72
CA HIS A 440 10.59 11.09 27.07
C HIS A 440 10.59 12.62 27.01
N ASP A 441 11.46 13.22 26.19
CA ASP A 441 11.57 14.68 26.07
C ASP A 441 10.29 15.27 25.46
N VAL A 442 9.74 14.60 24.44
CA VAL A 442 8.47 14.97 23.80
C VAL A 442 7.30 14.86 24.78
N ALA A 443 7.25 13.77 25.58
CA ALA A 443 6.24 13.59 26.60
C ALA A 443 6.33 14.66 27.69
N ALA A 444 7.55 15.02 28.11
CA ALA A 444 7.78 16.10 29.08
C ALA A 444 7.28 17.46 28.52
N ALA A 445 7.52 17.74 27.25
CA ALA A 445 6.97 18.93 26.58
C ALA A 445 5.44 18.88 26.50
N ALA A 446 4.87 17.72 26.24
CA ALA A 446 3.42 17.53 26.10
C ALA A 446 2.65 17.67 27.44
N VAL A 447 3.34 17.72 28.60
CA VAL A 447 2.71 18.12 29.88
C VAL A 447 2.10 19.52 29.79
N ALA A 448 2.66 20.38 28.95
CA ALA A 448 2.13 21.74 28.70
C ALA A 448 1.00 21.78 27.65
N ALA A 449 0.55 20.65 27.14
CA ALA A 449 -0.55 20.60 26.17
C ALA A 449 -1.83 21.22 26.77
N PRO A 450 -2.69 21.85 25.95
CA PRO A 450 -3.97 22.36 26.40
C PRO A 450 -4.80 21.27 27.13
N PRO A 451 -5.66 21.62 28.08
CA PRO A 451 -6.49 20.66 28.79
C PRO A 451 -7.37 19.86 27.81
N SER A 452 -7.62 18.60 28.16
CA SER A 452 -8.52 17.75 27.35
C SER A 452 -9.93 18.35 27.28
N PRO A 453 -10.59 18.31 26.12
CA PRO A 453 -11.98 18.75 26.02
C PRO A 453 -12.92 17.86 26.87
N SER A 454 -14.14 18.36 27.12
CA SER A 454 -15.15 17.55 27.79
C SER A 454 -16.37 17.39 26.86
N PRO A 455 -16.74 16.16 26.45
CA PRO A 455 -16.10 14.88 26.78
C PRO A 455 -14.73 14.72 26.10
N SER A 456 -13.83 13.96 26.74
CA SER A 456 -12.52 13.66 26.19
C SER A 456 -12.64 12.73 24.98
N ARG A 457 -11.88 13.03 23.91
CA ARG A 457 -11.79 12.13 22.74
C ARG A 457 -10.80 11.00 23.02
N PRO A 458 -10.92 9.82 22.38
CA PRO A 458 -9.96 8.73 22.55
C PRO A 458 -8.50 9.16 22.35
N ALA A 459 -8.23 10.05 21.38
CA ALA A 459 -6.90 10.59 21.13
C ALA A 459 -6.36 11.43 22.30
N ASP A 460 -7.23 12.17 22.98
CA ASP A 460 -6.87 12.98 24.14
C ASP A 460 -6.50 12.09 25.34
N LEU A 461 -7.27 11.04 25.59
CA LEU A 461 -6.98 10.05 26.62
C LEU A 461 -5.68 9.30 26.34
N LEU A 462 -5.42 8.99 25.05
CA LEU A 462 -4.17 8.33 24.64
C LEU A 462 -2.96 9.23 24.89
N LEU A 463 -3.06 10.52 24.57
CA LEU A 463 -2.00 11.49 24.87
C LEU A 463 -1.72 11.54 26.37
N ASP A 464 -2.76 11.71 27.19
CA ASP A 464 -2.63 11.84 28.65
C ASP A 464 -2.05 10.55 29.28
N GLY A 465 -2.46 9.38 28.78
CA GLY A 465 -1.93 8.09 29.19
C GLY A 465 -0.44 7.92 28.83
N LEU A 466 -0.07 8.27 27.59
CA LEU A 466 1.33 8.22 27.15
C LEU A 466 2.20 9.22 27.92
N VAL A 467 1.76 10.46 28.07
CA VAL A 467 2.48 11.49 28.83
C VAL A 467 2.71 11.02 30.27
N THR A 468 1.67 10.48 30.92
CA THR A 468 1.80 9.94 32.28
C THR A 468 2.79 8.78 32.34
N THR A 469 2.74 7.88 31.37
CA THR A 469 3.64 6.72 31.33
C THR A 469 5.10 7.13 31.18
N PHE A 470 5.39 8.08 30.30
CA PHE A 470 6.76 8.54 30.08
C PHE A 470 7.30 9.42 31.20
N THR A 471 6.45 10.21 31.87
CA THR A 471 6.89 11.19 32.88
C THR A 471 6.81 10.64 34.31
N LYS A 472 5.87 9.72 34.62
CA LYS A 472 5.63 9.16 35.98
C LYS A 472 5.86 7.65 36.07
N GLY A 473 6.22 7.01 34.95
CA GLY A 473 6.50 5.58 34.88
C GLY A 473 5.31 4.73 34.46
N PHE A 474 5.61 3.48 34.08
CA PHE A 474 4.65 2.54 33.49
C PHE A 474 3.47 2.22 34.44
N GLU A 475 3.73 1.98 35.71
CA GLU A 475 2.68 1.65 36.70
C GLU A 475 1.62 2.77 36.80
N SER A 476 2.08 4.02 36.78
CA SER A 476 1.18 5.19 36.84
C SER A 476 0.39 5.42 35.55
N GLY A 477 0.97 5.09 34.41
CA GLY A 477 0.38 5.36 33.09
C GLY A 477 -0.52 4.23 32.57
N ALA A 478 -0.25 2.97 32.93
CA ALA A 478 -0.96 1.81 32.41
C ALA A 478 -2.50 1.86 32.59
N PRO A 479 -3.06 2.33 33.74
CA PRO A 479 -4.51 2.48 33.85
C PRO A 479 -5.11 3.49 32.88
N GLY A 480 -4.44 4.65 32.66
CA GLY A 480 -4.88 5.67 31.71
C GLY A 480 -4.80 5.19 30.27
N LEU A 481 -3.73 4.45 29.92
CA LEU A 481 -3.63 3.82 28.61
C LEU A 481 -4.74 2.81 28.37
N ARG A 482 -5.05 1.97 29.35
CA ARG A 482 -6.14 0.99 29.22
C ARG A 482 -7.47 1.69 28.97
N LEU A 483 -7.78 2.72 29.73
CA LEU A 483 -9.00 3.53 29.50
C LEU A 483 -9.04 4.09 28.08
N ALA A 484 -7.94 4.69 27.62
CA ALA A 484 -7.87 5.23 26.26
C ALA A 484 -8.12 4.16 25.18
N LEU A 485 -7.52 2.98 25.36
CA LEU A 485 -7.66 1.88 24.40
C LEU A 485 -9.06 1.28 24.39
N GLU A 486 -9.73 1.18 25.52
CA GLU A 486 -11.14 0.78 25.61
C GLU A 486 -12.05 1.77 24.87
N GLU A 487 -11.83 3.07 25.06
CA GLU A 487 -12.55 4.12 24.31
C GLU A 487 -12.31 4.02 22.82
N PHE A 488 -11.07 3.68 22.37
CA PHE A 488 -10.78 3.41 20.96
C PHE A 488 -11.52 2.16 20.43
N ARG A 489 -11.68 1.13 21.27
CA ARG A 489 -12.44 -0.07 20.91
C ARG A 489 -13.91 0.22 20.70
N GLU A 490 -14.51 1.00 21.62
CA GLU A 490 -15.94 1.33 21.64
C GLU A 490 -16.32 2.40 20.62
N SER A 491 -15.39 3.26 20.23
CA SER A 491 -15.62 4.31 19.24
C SER A 491 -16.06 3.71 17.91
N GLY A 492 -17.28 4.00 17.50
CA GLY A 492 -17.75 3.78 16.14
C GLY A 492 -17.10 4.79 15.19
N PHE A 493 -16.31 4.32 14.23
CA PHE A 493 -15.67 5.20 13.25
C PHE A 493 -16.55 5.53 12.03
N ASP A 494 -17.83 5.16 12.07
CA ASP A 494 -18.74 5.12 10.92
C ASP A 494 -19.35 6.48 10.55
N GLY A 495 -18.86 7.59 11.06
CA GLY A 495 -19.43 8.93 10.80
C GLY A 495 -18.42 10.05 10.63
N GLU A 496 -17.14 9.80 10.72
CA GLU A 496 -16.13 10.85 10.57
C GLU A 496 -15.98 11.27 9.11
N ALA A 497 -16.25 12.55 8.83
CA ALA A 497 -16.08 13.13 7.50
C ALA A 497 -14.66 12.91 6.99
N LEU A 498 -14.53 12.38 5.78
CA LEU A 498 -13.27 12.27 5.06
C LEU A 498 -12.61 13.67 5.00
N GLY A 499 -11.53 13.83 5.74
CA GLY A 499 -10.77 15.09 5.77
C GLY A 499 -10.59 15.71 7.14
N GLN A 500 -11.32 15.27 8.18
CA GLN A 500 -10.96 15.59 9.55
C GLN A 500 -10.02 14.50 10.09
N MET A 501 -8.92 14.90 10.73
CA MET A 501 -8.04 13.98 11.46
C MET A 501 -8.83 13.44 12.65
N GLY A 502 -9.56 12.35 12.41
CA GLY A 502 -10.33 11.69 13.44
C GLY A 502 -9.56 10.57 14.10
N SER A 503 -10.22 9.89 15.04
CA SER A 503 -9.66 8.77 15.83
C SER A 503 -9.04 7.65 15.00
N ARG A 504 -9.43 7.49 13.73
CA ARG A 504 -8.86 6.51 12.77
C ARG A 504 -7.35 6.62 12.60
N HIS A 505 -6.84 7.84 12.60
CA HIS A 505 -5.41 8.11 12.40
C HIS A 505 -4.55 7.51 13.52
N TRP A 506 -5.10 7.37 14.71
CA TRP A 506 -4.40 6.94 15.92
C TRP A 506 -4.43 5.44 16.16
N LEU A 507 -5.13 4.64 15.33
CA LEU A 507 -5.21 3.19 15.49
C LEU A 507 -3.82 2.51 15.46
N TRP A 508 -2.87 3.06 14.72
CA TRP A 508 -1.52 2.53 14.70
C TRP A 508 -0.80 2.76 16.06
N LEU A 509 -0.92 3.97 16.61
CA LEU A 509 -0.33 4.28 17.92
C LEU A 509 -1.07 3.56 19.05
N ALA A 510 -2.39 3.43 18.95
CA ALA A 510 -3.21 2.64 19.86
C ALA A 510 -2.78 1.16 19.84
N SER A 511 -2.55 0.57 18.67
CA SER A 511 -2.06 -0.81 18.57
C SER A 511 -0.67 -0.99 19.20
N ARG A 512 0.24 -0.02 19.03
CA ARG A 512 1.53 -0.03 19.74
C ARG A 512 1.38 0.09 21.24
N SER A 513 0.47 0.94 21.71
CA SER A 513 0.17 1.09 23.12
C SER A 513 -0.45 -0.18 23.71
N ALA A 514 -1.33 -0.87 22.98
CA ALA A 514 -1.87 -2.18 23.35
C ALA A 514 -0.75 -3.23 23.49
N SER A 515 0.19 -3.28 22.55
CA SER A 515 1.37 -4.15 22.66
C SER A 515 2.22 -3.83 23.88
N SER A 516 2.37 -2.55 24.23
CA SER A 516 3.20 -2.13 25.36
C SER A 516 2.62 -2.51 26.73
N ILE A 517 1.29 -2.54 26.85
CA ILE A 517 0.57 -3.03 28.03
C ILE A 517 0.20 -4.52 27.93
N TYR A 518 0.72 -5.23 26.93
CA TYR A 518 0.51 -6.65 26.68
C TYR A 518 -0.98 -7.05 26.53
N ASP A 519 -1.77 -6.22 25.88
CA ASP A 519 -3.17 -6.52 25.54
C ASP A 519 -3.24 -7.05 24.12
N ASP A 520 -3.24 -8.37 23.99
CA ASP A 520 -3.23 -9.07 22.70
C ASP A 520 -4.56 -8.98 21.95
N ASP A 521 -5.68 -8.90 22.65
CA ASP A 521 -7.00 -8.75 22.07
C ASP A 521 -7.16 -7.37 21.40
N LEU A 522 -6.85 -6.31 22.13
CA LEU A 522 -6.90 -4.94 21.59
C LEU A 522 -5.87 -4.73 20.47
N LEU A 523 -4.69 -5.32 20.61
CA LEU A 523 -3.66 -5.30 19.57
C LEU A 523 -4.17 -5.91 18.25
N HIS A 524 -4.84 -7.06 18.32
CA HIS A 524 -5.46 -7.72 17.16
C HIS A 524 -6.55 -6.86 16.55
N VAL A 525 -7.49 -6.40 17.37
CA VAL A 525 -8.63 -5.58 16.93
C VAL A 525 -8.15 -4.30 16.22
N PHE A 526 -7.18 -3.60 16.79
CA PHE A 526 -6.73 -2.33 16.23
C PHE A 526 -5.93 -2.50 14.95
N THR A 527 -5.05 -3.50 14.86
CA THR A 527 -4.27 -3.72 13.64
C THR A 527 -5.15 -4.17 12.48
N GLU A 528 -6.14 -5.03 12.72
CA GLU A 528 -7.10 -5.45 11.70
C GLU A 528 -7.99 -4.29 11.24
N ARG A 529 -8.53 -3.53 12.20
CA ARG A 529 -9.34 -2.34 11.92
C ARG A 529 -8.55 -1.28 11.16
N ASN A 530 -7.29 -1.04 11.51
CA ASN A 530 -6.44 -0.07 10.83
C ASN A 530 -6.21 -0.44 9.36
N VAL A 531 -5.90 -1.70 9.06
CA VAL A 531 -5.75 -2.18 7.68
C VAL A 531 -7.05 -2.02 6.90
N ARG A 532 -8.18 -2.42 7.48
CA ARG A 532 -9.49 -2.29 6.84
C ARG A 532 -9.80 -0.82 6.49
N LEU A 533 -9.71 0.08 7.47
CA LEU A 533 -10.02 1.49 7.27
C LEU A 533 -9.06 2.20 6.32
N ALA A 534 -7.76 1.85 6.36
CA ALA A 534 -6.78 2.39 5.44
C ALA A 534 -7.05 1.94 3.99
N ARG A 535 -7.48 0.70 3.79
CA ARG A 535 -7.91 0.19 2.48
C ARG A 535 -9.17 0.89 1.99
N GLU A 536 -10.19 0.98 2.83
CA GLU A 536 -11.44 1.68 2.51
C GLU A 536 -11.19 3.14 2.11
N ALA A 537 -10.33 3.84 2.85
CA ALA A 537 -9.95 5.22 2.56
C ALA A 537 -8.94 5.37 1.42
N SER A 538 -8.40 4.29 0.89
CA SER A 538 -7.29 4.31 -0.09
C SER A 538 -6.08 5.15 0.36
N ALA A 539 -5.83 5.18 1.68
CA ALA A 539 -4.77 5.96 2.30
C ALA A 539 -3.46 5.17 2.27
N LEU A 540 -2.73 5.22 1.15
CA LEU A 540 -1.53 4.41 0.91
C LEU A 540 -0.44 4.64 1.96
N THR A 541 -0.27 5.86 2.43
CA THR A 541 0.69 6.20 3.50
C THR A 541 0.36 5.49 4.81
N THR A 542 -0.92 5.40 5.17
CA THR A 542 -1.40 4.69 6.36
C THR A 542 -1.41 3.17 6.15
N LEU A 543 -1.83 2.72 4.97
CA LEU A 543 -1.97 1.29 4.65
C LEU A 543 -0.64 0.53 4.76
N SER A 544 0.44 1.10 4.24
CA SER A 544 1.77 0.50 4.35
C SER A 544 2.17 0.24 5.81
N ARG A 545 1.97 1.22 6.69
CA ARG A 545 2.27 1.09 8.13
C ARG A 545 1.35 0.09 8.83
N ALA A 546 0.06 0.10 8.49
CA ALA A 546 -0.94 -0.80 9.06
C ALA A 546 -0.65 -2.27 8.73
N LEU A 547 -0.28 -2.55 7.48
CA LEU A 547 0.09 -3.90 7.01
C LEU A 547 1.35 -4.42 7.70
N ASP A 548 2.37 -3.57 7.85
CA ASP A 548 3.61 -3.95 8.54
C ASP A 548 3.34 -4.27 10.02
N SER A 549 2.52 -3.45 10.71
CA SER A 549 2.09 -3.70 12.08
C SER A 549 1.28 -4.99 12.22
N GLN A 550 0.32 -5.23 11.33
CA GLN A 550 -0.47 -6.47 11.32
C GLN A 550 0.42 -7.69 11.07
N SER A 551 1.44 -7.57 10.22
CA SER A 551 2.42 -8.63 9.99
C SER A 551 3.13 -9.04 11.28
N VAL A 552 3.55 -8.09 12.13
CA VAL A 552 4.14 -8.39 13.44
C VAL A 552 3.17 -9.19 14.32
N VAL A 553 1.91 -8.78 14.38
CA VAL A 553 0.87 -9.49 15.16
C VAL A 553 0.66 -10.91 14.65
N MET A 554 0.68 -11.10 13.35
CA MET A 554 0.59 -12.45 12.75
C MET A 554 1.78 -13.33 13.14
N VAL A 555 2.99 -12.77 13.26
CA VAL A 555 4.15 -13.52 13.78
C VAL A 555 3.94 -13.93 15.22
N LEU A 556 3.52 -13.02 16.11
CA LEU A 556 3.24 -13.35 17.52
C LEU A 556 2.16 -14.41 17.66
N GLY A 557 1.16 -14.40 16.80
CA GLY A 557 0.11 -15.42 16.70
C GLY A 557 0.51 -16.70 15.95
N GLY A 558 1.77 -16.87 15.54
CA GLY A 558 2.26 -18.08 14.87
C GLY A 558 1.81 -18.22 13.40
N LYS A 559 1.24 -17.20 12.78
CA LYS A 559 0.72 -17.20 11.39
C LYS A 559 1.77 -16.66 10.40
N PHE A 560 2.94 -17.27 10.32
CA PHE A 560 4.11 -16.72 9.62
C PHE A 560 3.95 -16.59 8.11
N ALA A 561 3.18 -17.46 7.47
CA ALA A 561 2.88 -17.34 6.04
C ALA A 561 2.11 -16.04 5.77
N ARG A 562 1.04 -15.80 6.53
CA ARG A 562 0.24 -14.58 6.40
C ARG A 562 1.05 -13.32 6.75
N ALA A 563 1.89 -13.39 7.77
CA ALA A 563 2.80 -12.30 8.12
C ALA A 563 3.69 -11.90 6.93
N SER A 564 4.24 -12.88 6.21
CA SER A 564 5.10 -12.63 5.06
C SER A 564 4.37 -11.96 3.89
N GLU A 565 3.12 -12.35 3.62
CA GLU A 565 2.27 -11.73 2.59
C GLU A 565 2.01 -10.25 2.92
N LEU A 566 1.60 -9.97 4.16
CA LEU A 566 1.33 -8.60 4.62
C LEU A 566 2.58 -7.71 4.57
N ALA A 567 3.73 -8.25 5.01
CA ALA A 567 4.99 -7.53 4.96
C ALA A 567 5.44 -7.24 3.51
N ALA A 568 5.22 -8.16 2.58
CA ALA A 568 5.53 -7.96 1.17
C ALA A 568 4.63 -6.89 0.54
N GLU A 569 3.34 -6.90 0.84
CA GLU A 569 2.38 -5.88 0.40
C GLU A 569 2.77 -4.49 0.94
N SER A 570 3.14 -4.39 2.23
CA SER A 570 3.60 -3.15 2.86
C SER A 570 4.83 -2.56 2.13
N VAL A 571 5.82 -3.40 1.85
CA VAL A 571 7.04 -2.97 1.15
C VAL A 571 6.72 -2.49 -0.27
N ALA A 572 5.85 -3.21 -1.00
CA ALA A 572 5.46 -2.84 -2.35
C ALA A 572 4.78 -1.46 -2.39
N ILE A 573 3.85 -1.19 -1.45
CA ILE A 573 3.17 0.11 -1.35
C ILE A 573 4.16 1.22 -1.02
N SER A 574 5.09 1.00 -0.07
CA SER A 574 6.08 2.00 0.31
C SER A 574 6.97 2.40 -0.87
N LEU A 575 7.50 1.41 -1.59
CA LEU A 575 8.32 1.65 -2.78
C LEU A 575 7.54 2.39 -3.87
N ALA A 576 6.27 2.01 -4.07
CA ALA A 576 5.39 2.66 -5.04
C ALA A 576 5.08 4.14 -4.72
N SER A 577 5.16 4.52 -3.45
CA SER A 577 4.90 5.90 -3.00
C SER A 577 6.18 6.69 -2.68
N GLY A 578 7.35 6.20 -3.09
CA GLY A 578 8.64 6.86 -2.90
C GLY A 578 9.13 6.87 -1.44
N ALA A 579 8.49 6.10 -0.54
CA ALA A 579 8.87 6.06 0.86
C ALA A 579 9.86 4.92 1.16
N GLU A 580 10.71 5.14 2.16
CA GLU A 580 11.55 4.05 2.69
C GLU A 580 10.66 3.03 3.40
N PRO A 581 10.67 1.73 2.98
CA PRO A 581 9.80 0.72 3.56
C PRO A 581 10.07 0.48 5.05
N LEU A 582 9.01 0.33 5.83
CA LEU A 582 9.07 -0.34 7.11
C LEU A 582 9.33 -1.83 6.86
N ARG A 583 10.27 -2.41 7.59
CA ARG A 583 10.64 -3.83 7.43
C ARG A 583 10.43 -4.64 8.70
N TYR A 584 9.64 -4.09 9.63
CA TYR A 584 9.48 -4.67 10.96
C TYR A 584 8.86 -6.06 10.89
N GLY A 585 7.74 -6.20 10.21
CA GLY A 585 7.06 -7.48 10.06
C GLY A 585 7.94 -8.54 9.39
N ARG A 586 8.72 -8.16 8.36
CA ARG A 586 9.67 -9.06 7.72
C ARG A 586 10.81 -9.47 8.63
N MET A 587 11.38 -8.51 9.38
CA MET A 587 12.45 -8.79 10.34
C MET A 587 11.98 -9.71 11.48
N PHE A 588 10.79 -9.45 12.02
CA PHE A 588 10.17 -10.34 13.02
C PHE A 588 10.02 -11.77 12.48
N GLY A 589 9.42 -11.90 11.30
CA GLY A 589 9.17 -13.21 10.70
C GLY A 589 10.43 -14.00 10.42
N THR A 590 11.51 -13.38 9.92
CA THR A 590 12.78 -14.06 9.64
C THR A 590 13.51 -14.47 10.93
N ALA A 591 13.49 -13.61 11.96
CA ALA A 591 14.12 -13.92 13.25
C ALA A 591 13.42 -15.09 13.98
N TRP A 592 12.09 -15.08 14.04
CA TRP A 592 11.33 -16.15 14.65
C TRP A 592 11.43 -17.49 13.89
N ARG A 593 11.61 -17.47 12.57
CA ARG A 593 11.93 -18.68 11.78
C ARG A 593 13.34 -19.19 12.05
N GLY A 594 14.25 -18.31 12.47
CA GLY A 594 15.66 -18.60 12.62
C GLY A 594 16.43 -18.53 11.30
N ASP A 595 15.93 -17.77 10.33
CA ASP A 595 16.64 -17.47 9.08
C ASP A 595 17.74 -16.43 9.35
N GLU A 596 18.90 -16.94 9.74
CA GLU A 596 20.04 -16.12 10.14
C GLU A 596 20.54 -15.24 8.98
N ALA A 597 20.62 -15.78 7.78
CA ALA A 597 21.19 -15.08 6.63
C ALA A 597 20.31 -13.87 6.27
N GLU A 598 19.02 -14.07 6.14
CA GLU A 598 18.08 -13.01 5.78
C GLU A 598 17.89 -11.99 6.93
N THR A 599 17.82 -12.46 8.17
CA THR A 599 17.72 -11.57 9.34
C THR A 599 18.93 -10.63 9.44
N ARG A 600 20.16 -11.16 9.28
CA ARG A 600 21.37 -10.36 9.27
C ARG A 600 21.41 -9.37 8.10
N ARG A 601 20.96 -9.79 6.92
CA ARG A 601 20.89 -8.94 5.73
C ARG A 601 19.92 -7.76 5.95
N LEU A 602 18.73 -8.04 6.47
CA LEU A 602 17.72 -7.01 6.79
C LEU A 602 18.21 -6.09 7.90
N HIS A 603 18.84 -6.65 8.94
CA HIS A 603 19.46 -5.88 10.02
C HIS A 603 20.52 -4.91 9.49
N ALA A 604 21.46 -5.40 8.69
CA ALA A 604 22.53 -4.57 8.13
C ALA A 604 21.96 -3.40 7.30
N LYS A 605 20.97 -3.68 6.43
CA LYS A 605 20.29 -2.65 5.62
C LYS A 605 19.56 -1.63 6.48
N THR A 606 18.93 -2.09 7.55
CA THR A 606 18.22 -1.22 8.51
C THR A 606 19.20 -0.35 9.30
N MET A 607 20.35 -0.90 9.72
CA MET A 607 21.40 -0.14 10.40
C MET A 607 22.13 0.86 9.49
N GLU A 608 22.22 0.56 8.18
CA GLU A 608 22.74 1.50 7.20
C GLU A 608 21.83 2.74 7.08
N PHE A 609 20.53 2.52 6.94
CA PHE A 609 19.53 3.59 6.95
C PHE A 609 19.58 4.40 8.25
N ALA A 610 19.66 3.74 9.41
CA ALA A 610 19.70 4.39 10.71
C ALA A 610 20.89 5.33 10.88
N ARG A 611 22.06 4.92 10.40
CA ARG A 611 23.28 5.77 10.45
C ARG A 611 23.13 7.04 9.64
N GLY A 612 22.41 6.98 8.51
CA GLY A 612 22.17 8.15 7.65
C GLY A 612 21.11 9.11 8.20
N SER A 613 20.13 8.60 8.94
CA SER A 613 18.96 9.36 9.40
C SER A 613 18.98 9.76 10.88
N GLY A 614 19.98 9.31 11.67
CA GLY A 614 20.05 9.58 13.12
C GLY A 614 19.02 8.80 13.96
N VAL A 615 18.48 7.72 13.41
CA VAL A 615 17.45 6.88 14.02
C VAL A 615 18.09 5.84 14.92
N ASP A 616 17.54 5.62 16.11
CA ASP A 616 17.90 4.49 16.98
C ASP A 616 16.93 3.32 16.78
N LEU A 617 17.46 2.17 16.40
CA LEU A 617 16.67 1.03 15.98
C LEU A 617 16.72 -0.09 17.01
N TRP A 618 16.13 0.14 18.18
CA TRP A 618 15.96 -0.89 19.22
C TRP A 618 15.39 -2.20 18.63
N LEU A 619 14.47 -2.10 17.66
CA LEU A 619 13.84 -3.24 17.00
C LEU A 619 14.85 -4.11 16.24
N ALA A 620 15.85 -3.49 15.61
CA ALA A 620 16.91 -4.23 14.94
C ALA A 620 17.71 -5.09 15.93
N HIS A 621 17.94 -4.58 17.12
CA HIS A 621 18.58 -5.35 18.20
C HIS A 621 17.66 -6.42 18.79
N TYR A 622 16.37 -6.10 18.96
CA TYR A 622 15.38 -7.07 19.43
C TYR A 622 15.29 -8.31 18.52
N VAL A 623 15.21 -8.11 17.20
CA VAL A 623 15.12 -9.25 16.27
C VAL A 623 16.38 -10.10 16.25
N LEU A 624 17.56 -9.52 16.48
CA LEU A 624 18.79 -10.27 16.69
C LEU A 624 18.76 -11.07 18.00
N ALA A 625 18.21 -10.50 19.07
CA ALA A 625 18.05 -11.20 20.33
C ALA A 625 17.13 -12.44 20.18
N VAL A 626 15.99 -12.29 19.50
CA VAL A 626 15.10 -13.41 19.19
C VAL A 626 15.80 -14.47 18.36
N LEU A 627 16.49 -14.07 17.27
CA LEU A 627 17.23 -14.97 16.40
C LEU A 627 18.28 -15.76 17.18
N HIS A 628 19.11 -15.08 17.97
CA HIS A 628 20.19 -15.74 18.72
C HIS A 628 19.65 -16.61 19.86
N ASN A 629 18.56 -16.23 20.53
CA ASN A 629 17.84 -17.11 21.45
C ASN A 629 17.30 -18.35 20.72
N ALA A 630 16.73 -18.20 19.53
CA ALA A 630 16.26 -19.33 18.71
C ALA A 630 17.37 -20.29 18.34
N LEU A 631 18.54 -19.77 17.98
CA LEU A 631 19.73 -20.56 17.61
C LEU A 631 20.49 -21.10 18.83
N GLY A 632 20.16 -20.69 20.05
CA GLY A 632 20.88 -21.07 21.28
C GLY A 632 22.21 -20.32 21.49
N ASN A 633 22.46 -19.25 20.78
CA ASN A 633 23.67 -18.40 20.87
C ASN A 633 23.46 -17.34 21.96
N TYR A 634 23.40 -17.77 23.24
CA TYR A 634 22.92 -16.94 24.35
C TYR A 634 23.79 -15.70 24.65
N ALA A 635 25.11 -15.78 24.46
CA ALA A 635 26.00 -14.64 24.65
C ALA A 635 25.68 -13.51 23.63
N ALA A 636 25.51 -13.85 22.36
CA ALA A 636 25.11 -12.88 21.35
C ALA A 636 23.67 -12.39 21.54
N ALA A 637 22.77 -13.26 22.00
CA ALA A 637 21.40 -12.87 22.37
C ALA A 637 21.38 -11.87 23.53
N TYR A 638 22.21 -12.07 24.54
CA TYR A 638 22.35 -11.18 25.68
C TYR A 638 22.84 -9.78 25.27
N GLU A 639 23.89 -9.73 24.46
CA GLU A 639 24.40 -8.48 23.92
C GLU A 639 23.29 -7.72 23.13
N ALA A 640 22.63 -8.41 22.21
CA ALA A 640 21.58 -7.81 21.40
C ALA A 640 20.37 -7.36 22.23
N ALA A 641 19.92 -8.19 23.20
CA ALA A 641 18.79 -7.85 24.09
C ALA A 641 19.11 -6.67 25.01
N THR A 642 20.35 -6.57 25.52
CA THR A 642 20.79 -5.43 26.31
C THR A 642 20.69 -4.13 25.53
N HIS A 643 21.11 -4.12 24.26
CA HIS A 643 20.94 -2.96 23.39
C HIS A 643 19.46 -2.67 23.09
N ALA A 644 18.64 -3.70 22.91
CA ALA A 644 17.21 -3.53 22.66
C ALA A 644 16.46 -2.92 23.86
N CYS A 645 16.96 -3.13 25.09
CA CYS A 645 16.40 -2.54 26.31
C CYS A 645 16.95 -1.13 26.63
N GLN A 646 17.85 -0.60 25.81
CA GLN A 646 18.43 0.75 25.96
C GLN A 646 18.03 1.64 24.77
N PRO A 647 17.38 2.79 24.97
CA PRO A 647 16.92 3.39 26.23
C PRO A 647 15.74 2.61 26.82
N ARG A 648 15.52 2.69 28.11
CA ARG A 648 14.39 2.06 28.82
C ARG A 648 13.04 2.72 28.45
N GLU A 649 12.77 2.91 27.18
CA GLU A 649 11.49 3.40 26.70
C GLU A 649 10.46 2.27 26.82
N PHE A 650 9.36 2.56 27.52
CA PHE A 650 8.42 1.53 27.95
C PHE A 650 7.85 0.67 26.82
N VAL A 651 7.58 1.26 25.66
CA VAL A 651 7.00 0.55 24.49
C VAL A 651 7.96 -0.53 23.98
N ASN A 652 9.24 -0.22 23.97
CA ASN A 652 10.27 -1.05 23.36
C ASN A 652 10.74 -2.16 24.32
N ALA A 653 10.81 -1.85 25.61
CA ALA A 653 11.26 -2.80 26.62
C ALA A 653 10.28 -3.96 26.84
N SER A 654 8.99 -3.77 26.62
CA SER A 654 7.97 -4.80 26.85
C SER A 654 8.23 -6.10 26.09
N LEU A 655 8.68 -6.05 24.84
CA LEU A 655 9.01 -7.24 24.05
C LEU A 655 10.46 -7.71 24.27
N ALA A 656 11.38 -6.80 24.63
CA ALA A 656 12.79 -7.12 24.76
C ALA A 656 13.14 -7.75 26.13
N LEU A 657 12.43 -7.42 27.20
CA LEU A 657 12.69 -7.95 28.55
C LEU A 657 12.66 -9.49 28.61
N PRO A 658 11.66 -10.21 28.06
CA PRO A 658 11.68 -11.68 28.04
C PRO A 658 12.88 -12.26 27.32
N GLU A 659 13.32 -11.62 26.23
CA GLU A 659 14.50 -12.05 25.46
C GLU A 659 15.79 -11.85 26.27
N LEU A 660 15.88 -10.73 26.97
CA LEU A 660 17.01 -10.42 27.84
C LEU A 660 17.10 -11.42 28.99
N ILE A 661 15.98 -11.74 29.65
CA ILE A 661 15.95 -12.67 30.77
C ILE A 661 16.33 -14.09 30.34
N GLU A 662 15.81 -14.59 29.21
CA GLU A 662 16.21 -15.91 28.70
C GLU A 662 17.71 -15.93 28.37
N ALA A 663 18.20 -14.93 27.62
CA ALA A 663 19.60 -14.86 27.23
C ALA A 663 20.55 -14.73 28.43
N ALA A 664 20.25 -13.82 29.36
CA ALA A 664 21.06 -13.58 30.57
C ALA A 664 21.10 -14.81 31.49
N SER A 665 19.94 -15.43 31.73
CA SER A 665 19.87 -16.66 32.55
C SER A 665 20.69 -17.81 31.95
N ARG A 666 20.75 -17.90 30.61
CA ARG A 666 21.51 -18.95 29.92
C ARG A 666 22.97 -18.59 29.70
N ALA A 667 23.33 -17.32 29.67
CA ALA A 667 24.70 -16.82 29.56
C ALA A 667 25.40 -16.78 30.97
N GLY A 668 24.66 -16.92 32.06
CA GLY A 668 25.21 -16.86 33.41
C GLY A 668 25.21 -15.46 34.03
N GLU A 669 24.58 -14.49 33.34
CA GLU A 669 24.45 -13.08 33.77
C GLU A 669 23.28 -12.89 34.76
N THR A 670 23.42 -13.51 35.94
CA THR A 670 22.32 -13.65 36.91
C THR A 670 21.77 -12.31 37.39
N GLU A 671 22.64 -11.34 37.67
CA GLU A 671 22.21 -10.01 38.16
C GLU A 671 21.36 -9.29 37.13
N SER A 672 21.79 -9.31 35.85
CA SER A 672 21.05 -8.74 34.74
C SER A 672 19.68 -9.40 34.55
N ALA A 673 19.65 -10.75 34.67
CA ALA A 673 18.40 -11.51 34.53
C ALA A 673 17.40 -11.15 35.64
N LEU A 674 17.85 -11.03 36.89
CA LEU A 674 16.99 -10.67 38.03
C LEU A 674 16.50 -9.23 37.98
N SER A 675 17.35 -8.28 37.58
CA SER A 675 16.94 -6.88 37.41
C SER A 675 15.90 -6.72 36.28
N ALA A 676 16.08 -7.42 35.15
CA ALA A 676 15.12 -7.42 34.05
C ALA A 676 13.80 -8.12 34.46
N LEU A 677 13.86 -9.18 35.26
CA LEU A 677 12.67 -9.86 35.78
C LEU A 677 11.86 -8.95 36.71
N GLU A 678 12.51 -8.24 37.62
CA GLU A 678 11.84 -7.30 38.53
C GLU A 678 11.05 -6.23 37.73
N GLU A 679 11.66 -5.69 36.67
CA GLU A 679 10.99 -4.75 35.79
C GLU A 679 9.80 -5.40 35.04
N LEU A 680 9.97 -6.61 34.48
CA LEU A 680 8.90 -7.33 33.78
C LEU A 680 7.74 -7.65 34.74
N GLU A 681 8.00 -8.07 35.97
CA GLU A 681 6.98 -8.36 36.97
C GLU A 681 6.21 -7.10 37.42
N SER A 682 6.90 -5.97 37.56
CA SER A 682 6.26 -4.68 37.82
C SER A 682 5.30 -4.31 36.69
N ARG A 683 5.75 -4.42 35.43
CA ARG A 683 4.91 -4.18 34.26
C ARG A 683 3.74 -5.17 34.17
N ALA A 684 3.96 -6.45 34.43
CA ALA A 684 2.93 -7.47 34.38
C ALA A 684 1.83 -7.24 35.43
N ARG A 685 2.21 -6.81 36.66
CA ARG A 685 1.24 -6.44 37.72
C ARG A 685 0.42 -5.21 37.31
N ALA A 686 1.06 -4.18 36.73
CA ALA A 686 0.37 -2.97 36.29
C ALA A 686 -0.55 -3.23 35.07
N SER A 687 -0.14 -4.10 34.14
CA SER A 687 -0.96 -4.53 33.02
C SER A 687 -2.12 -5.45 33.43
N GLY A 688 -1.85 -6.45 34.25
CA GLY A 688 -2.83 -7.44 34.71
C GLY A 688 -3.33 -8.37 33.59
N THR A 689 -2.74 -8.35 32.40
CA THR A 689 -3.14 -9.17 31.25
C THR A 689 -2.56 -10.58 31.34
N GLN A 690 -3.24 -11.56 30.71
CA GLN A 690 -2.77 -12.94 30.71
C GLN A 690 -1.44 -13.07 29.95
N TRP A 691 -1.24 -12.30 28.91
CA TRP A 691 0.03 -12.27 28.18
C TRP A 691 1.18 -11.79 29.06
N ALA A 692 1.04 -10.62 29.72
CA ALA A 692 2.08 -10.09 30.60
C ALA A 692 2.40 -11.04 31.78
N LEU A 693 1.37 -11.54 32.48
CA LEU A 693 1.51 -12.46 33.59
C LEU A 693 2.16 -13.79 33.17
N GLY A 694 1.81 -14.29 31.98
CA GLY A 694 2.40 -15.50 31.40
C GLY A 694 3.89 -15.33 31.07
N LEU A 695 4.27 -14.19 30.48
CA LEU A 695 5.68 -13.88 30.20
C LEU A 695 6.49 -13.71 31.52
N ALA A 696 5.94 -13.02 32.50
CA ALA A 696 6.58 -12.86 33.81
C ALA A 696 6.77 -14.21 34.49
N ALA A 697 5.77 -15.08 34.51
CA ALA A 697 5.86 -16.42 35.06
C ALA A 697 6.90 -17.28 34.33
N SER A 698 6.94 -17.27 32.98
CA SER A 698 7.96 -17.98 32.22
C SER A 698 9.38 -17.48 32.51
N SER A 699 9.54 -16.18 32.65
CA SER A 699 10.81 -15.53 32.99
C SER A 699 11.25 -15.81 34.42
N ARG A 700 10.33 -15.78 35.37
CA ARG A 700 10.58 -16.17 36.80
C ARG A 700 11.03 -17.63 36.86
N ALA A 701 10.40 -18.51 36.09
CA ALA A 701 10.78 -19.92 36.07
C ALA A 701 12.24 -20.14 35.61
N LEU A 702 12.73 -19.32 34.66
CA LEU A 702 14.11 -19.40 34.19
C LEU A 702 15.14 -19.00 35.23
N THR A 703 14.79 -18.15 36.19
CA THR A 703 15.66 -17.63 37.25
C THR A 703 15.46 -18.34 38.58
N SER A 704 14.47 -19.24 38.67
CA SER A 704 14.14 -20.01 39.88
C SER A 704 14.62 -21.45 39.78
N THR A 705 14.58 -22.18 40.92
CA THR A 705 14.97 -23.59 40.99
C THR A 705 13.91 -24.42 41.73
N GLY A 706 13.92 -25.72 41.52
CA GLY A 706 13.07 -26.67 42.24
C GLY A 706 11.57 -26.44 42.02
N HIS A 707 10.77 -26.54 43.10
CA HIS A 707 9.31 -26.46 43.04
C HIS A 707 8.80 -25.10 42.58
N ALA A 708 9.46 -24.01 42.98
CA ALA A 708 9.08 -22.65 42.57
C ALA A 708 9.21 -22.43 41.06
N ALA A 709 10.25 -23.02 40.44
CA ALA A 709 10.41 -22.99 38.99
C ALA A 709 9.28 -23.76 38.29
N GLU A 710 8.91 -24.94 38.84
CA GLU A 710 7.84 -25.75 38.23
C GLU A 710 6.48 -25.05 38.32
N GLU A 711 6.13 -24.49 39.47
CA GLU A 711 4.90 -23.72 39.62
C GLU A 711 4.83 -22.55 38.62
N SER A 712 5.93 -21.82 38.47
CA SER A 712 6.02 -20.70 37.53
C SER A 712 5.89 -21.15 36.08
N TYR A 713 6.48 -22.30 35.66
CA TYR A 713 6.29 -22.84 34.32
C TYR A 713 4.84 -23.24 34.04
N ARG A 714 4.17 -23.87 35.02
CA ARG A 714 2.76 -24.23 34.87
C ARG A 714 1.88 -23.00 34.78
N GLU A 715 2.10 -22.01 35.63
CA GLU A 715 1.42 -20.72 35.56
C GLU A 715 1.62 -20.08 34.20
N ALA A 716 2.84 -20.05 33.66
CA ALA A 716 3.12 -19.46 32.37
C ALA A 716 2.30 -20.10 31.24
N ILE A 717 2.24 -21.44 31.20
CA ILE A 717 1.48 -22.17 30.18
C ILE A 717 -0.01 -21.89 30.33
N GLU A 718 -0.55 -22.00 31.56
CA GLU A 718 -1.97 -21.73 31.83
C GLU A 718 -2.41 -20.34 31.40
N ARG A 719 -1.58 -19.33 31.70
CA ARG A 719 -1.83 -17.94 31.31
C ARG A 719 -1.76 -17.74 29.79
N LEU A 720 -0.68 -18.21 29.14
CA LEU A 720 -0.45 -18.02 27.71
C LEU A 720 -1.44 -18.80 26.83
N GLN A 721 -2.01 -19.91 27.32
CA GLN A 721 -3.09 -20.63 26.63
C GLN A 721 -4.36 -19.79 26.47
N GLN A 722 -4.55 -18.75 27.30
CA GLN A 722 -5.70 -17.84 27.23
C GLN A 722 -5.45 -16.64 26.31
N THR A 723 -4.36 -16.65 25.54
CA THR A 723 -3.93 -15.52 24.70
C THR A 723 -3.84 -15.91 23.23
N GLN A 724 -3.75 -14.90 22.38
CA GLN A 724 -3.53 -15.08 20.94
C GLN A 724 -2.03 -15.14 20.56
N VAL A 725 -1.11 -14.97 21.51
CA VAL A 725 0.34 -14.96 21.26
C VAL A 725 0.94 -16.37 21.31
N THR A 726 0.47 -17.23 20.43
CA THR A 726 0.78 -18.67 20.41
C THR A 726 2.28 -18.98 20.24
N ALA A 727 3.06 -18.05 19.67
CA ALA A 727 4.50 -18.20 19.55
C ALA A 727 5.19 -18.24 20.93
N TYR A 728 4.75 -17.44 21.89
CA TYR A 728 5.26 -17.46 23.26
C TYR A 728 4.78 -18.68 24.04
N LEU A 729 3.56 -19.15 23.81
CA LEU A 729 3.08 -20.40 24.41
C LEU A 729 3.95 -21.58 23.98
N ALA A 730 4.26 -21.69 22.69
CA ALA A 730 5.14 -22.74 22.18
C ALA A 730 6.55 -22.68 22.80
N ARG A 731 7.10 -21.48 23.00
CA ARG A 731 8.38 -21.29 23.71
C ARG A 731 8.29 -21.67 25.19
N ALA A 732 7.18 -21.34 25.88
CA ALA A 732 6.97 -21.73 27.26
C ALA A 732 7.01 -23.27 27.43
N HIS A 733 6.36 -24.00 26.52
CA HIS A 733 6.46 -25.47 26.47
C HIS A 733 7.90 -25.95 26.25
N LEU A 734 8.65 -25.29 25.34
CA LEU A 734 10.05 -25.63 25.07
C LEU A 734 10.93 -25.46 26.33
N VAL A 735 10.87 -24.29 26.96
CA VAL A 735 11.75 -24.01 28.13
C VAL A 735 11.37 -24.84 29.35
N TYR A 736 10.08 -25.12 29.56
CA TYR A 736 9.59 -26.02 30.62
C TYR A 736 10.03 -27.47 30.37
N GLY A 737 9.85 -27.97 29.16
CA GLY A 737 10.25 -29.31 28.77
C GLY A 737 11.78 -29.52 28.89
N ALA A 738 12.59 -28.53 28.55
CA ALA A 738 14.03 -28.54 28.71
C ALA A 738 14.41 -28.52 30.21
N TRP A 739 13.65 -27.81 31.06
CA TRP A 739 13.85 -27.84 32.51
C TRP A 739 13.48 -29.21 33.11
N LEU A 740 12.32 -29.79 32.75
CA LEU A 740 11.89 -31.11 33.21
C LEU A 740 12.91 -32.21 32.89
N ARG A 741 13.53 -32.13 31.67
CA ARG A 741 14.58 -33.04 31.29
C ARG A 741 15.80 -32.95 32.21
N ARG A 742 16.21 -31.75 32.57
CA ARG A 742 17.34 -31.52 33.51
C ARG A 742 17.06 -32.03 34.91
N GLU A 743 15.79 -31.93 35.34
CA GLU A 743 15.30 -32.48 36.62
C GLU A 743 15.12 -34.03 36.57
N GLY A 744 15.48 -34.70 35.46
CA GLY A 744 15.37 -36.16 35.30
C GLY A 744 13.94 -36.65 35.03
N ARG A 745 12.94 -35.77 34.88
CA ARG A 745 11.50 -36.09 34.70
C ARG A 745 11.19 -36.35 33.21
N ARG A 746 11.78 -37.41 32.69
CA ARG A 746 11.82 -37.69 31.25
C ARG A 746 10.43 -37.78 30.57
N GLN A 747 9.42 -38.37 31.21
CA GLN A 747 8.12 -38.55 30.61
C GLN A 747 7.40 -37.20 30.46
N ALA A 748 7.30 -36.42 31.53
CA ALA A 748 6.71 -35.07 31.46
C ALA A 748 7.47 -34.16 30.49
N ALA A 749 8.82 -34.30 30.46
CA ALA A 749 9.65 -33.56 29.51
C ALA A 749 9.27 -33.91 28.04
N ARG A 750 9.04 -35.19 27.71
CA ARG A 750 8.61 -35.60 26.36
C ARG A 750 7.28 -35.01 25.97
N GLU A 751 6.32 -35.00 26.87
CA GLU A 751 4.99 -34.42 26.58
C GLU A 751 5.11 -32.92 26.22
N CYS A 752 5.78 -32.15 27.08
CA CYS A 752 5.98 -30.71 26.84
C CYS A 752 6.81 -30.42 25.57
N LEU A 753 7.92 -31.16 25.37
CA LEU A 753 8.80 -30.95 24.21
C LEU A 753 8.15 -31.38 22.89
N ARG A 754 7.28 -32.40 22.91
CA ARG A 754 6.49 -32.79 21.74
C ARG A 754 5.51 -31.68 21.37
N SER A 755 4.74 -31.17 22.33
CA SER A 755 3.82 -30.03 22.11
C SER A 755 4.57 -28.83 21.59
N ALA A 756 5.74 -28.48 22.18
CA ALA A 756 6.58 -27.40 21.68
C ALA A 756 7.04 -27.63 20.24
N HIS A 757 7.55 -28.83 19.95
CA HIS A 757 8.06 -29.16 18.61
C HIS A 757 6.94 -29.13 17.56
N GLU A 758 5.77 -29.67 17.85
CA GLU A 758 4.61 -29.65 16.95
C GLU A 758 4.17 -28.20 16.70
N MET A 759 3.90 -27.42 17.73
CA MET A 759 3.48 -26.02 17.58
C MET A 759 4.49 -25.19 16.79
N LEU A 760 5.78 -25.27 17.14
CA LEU A 760 6.84 -24.50 16.48
C LEU A 760 7.04 -24.93 15.01
N SER A 761 6.92 -26.22 14.73
CA SER A 761 7.00 -26.74 13.36
C SER A 761 5.82 -26.31 12.51
N ASP A 762 4.60 -26.32 13.06
CA ASP A 762 3.40 -25.89 12.36
C ASP A 762 3.40 -24.39 12.03
N MET A 763 3.98 -23.57 12.90
CA MET A 763 4.20 -22.14 12.65
C MET A 763 5.29 -21.87 11.60
N GLY A 764 6.23 -22.83 11.41
CA GLY A 764 7.47 -22.63 10.64
C GLY A 764 8.55 -21.89 11.43
N ALA A 765 8.57 -22.01 12.76
CA ALA A 765 9.62 -21.49 13.65
C ALA A 765 10.79 -22.49 13.74
N ASP A 766 11.46 -22.71 12.61
CA ASP A 766 12.37 -23.86 12.40
C ASP A 766 13.52 -23.93 13.41
N ALA A 767 14.12 -22.81 13.79
CA ALA A 767 15.22 -22.83 14.76
C ALA A 767 14.74 -23.22 16.17
N PHE A 768 13.61 -22.69 16.63
CA PHE A 768 13.00 -23.09 17.91
C PHE A 768 12.52 -24.55 17.86
N ALA A 769 11.93 -25.00 16.75
CA ALA A 769 11.54 -26.38 16.55
C ALA A 769 12.76 -27.32 16.57
N ALA A 770 13.89 -26.92 15.98
CA ALA A 770 15.14 -27.66 16.04
C ALA A 770 15.67 -27.77 17.48
N ARG A 771 15.61 -26.70 18.29
CA ARG A 771 15.92 -26.75 19.73
C ARG A 771 15.03 -27.77 20.46
N ALA A 772 13.70 -27.70 20.25
CA ALA A 772 12.78 -28.66 20.84
C ALA A 772 13.12 -30.10 20.44
N ALA A 773 13.47 -30.34 19.17
CA ALA A 773 13.88 -31.65 18.67
C ALA A 773 15.20 -32.13 19.29
N VAL A 774 16.17 -31.27 19.56
CA VAL A 774 17.42 -31.60 20.26
C VAL A 774 17.11 -32.03 21.69
N GLU A 775 16.32 -31.26 22.41
CA GLU A 775 15.91 -31.57 23.79
C GLU A 775 15.08 -32.87 23.86
N LEU A 776 14.18 -33.10 22.90
CA LEU A 776 13.39 -34.32 22.83
C LEU A 776 14.26 -35.58 22.59
N ARG A 777 15.24 -35.47 21.67
CA ARG A 777 16.21 -36.54 21.46
C ARG A 777 17.03 -36.85 22.71
N ALA A 778 17.38 -35.86 23.51
CA ALA A 778 18.12 -36.05 24.76
C ALA A 778 17.28 -36.78 25.81
N THR A 779 15.95 -36.87 25.70
CA THR A 779 15.09 -37.73 26.52
C THR A 779 15.05 -39.16 26.05
N GLY A 780 15.65 -39.51 24.90
CA GLY A 780 15.60 -40.79 24.22
C GLY A 780 14.44 -40.98 23.27
N GLU A 781 13.64 -39.91 23.02
CA GLU A 781 12.57 -39.92 22.02
C GLU A 781 13.08 -39.28 20.73
N ARG A 782 12.79 -39.88 19.59
CA ARG A 782 13.07 -39.24 18.29
C ARG A 782 11.81 -38.47 17.86
N PRO A 783 11.92 -37.17 17.59
CA PRO A 783 10.82 -36.43 16.98
C PRO A 783 10.41 -37.19 15.70
N ARG A 784 9.13 -37.34 15.48
CA ARG A 784 8.64 -37.80 14.19
C ARG A 784 9.18 -36.88 13.12
N LYS A 785 10.01 -37.44 12.21
CA LYS A 785 10.40 -36.69 11.01
C LYS A 785 9.08 -36.33 10.32
N ARG A 786 8.79 -35.06 10.22
CA ARG A 786 7.84 -34.65 9.20
C ARG A 786 8.44 -35.16 7.90
N SER A 787 7.85 -36.17 7.27
CA SER A 787 8.12 -36.44 5.88
C SER A 787 7.97 -35.09 5.19
N SER A 788 8.95 -34.65 4.41
CA SER A 788 8.83 -33.53 3.47
C SER A 788 7.41 -33.56 2.95
N PRO A 789 6.69 -32.41 2.88
CA PRO A 789 5.28 -32.44 2.52
C PRO A 789 5.16 -33.41 1.35
N SER A 790 4.49 -34.55 1.61
CA SER A 790 4.14 -35.42 0.52
C SER A 790 3.34 -34.56 -0.42
N THR A 791 3.47 -34.73 -1.71
CA THR A 791 2.68 -34.07 -2.75
C THR A 791 1.18 -34.15 -2.44
N ASP A 792 0.81 -34.86 -1.39
CA ASP A 792 -0.55 -35.22 -0.97
C ASP A 792 -1.10 -34.33 0.19
N GLU A 793 -0.32 -33.47 0.83
CA GLU A 793 -0.84 -32.55 1.86
C GLU A 793 -1.38 -31.26 1.24
N LEU A 794 -2.55 -30.83 1.73
CA LEU A 794 -3.15 -29.57 1.28
C LEU A 794 -2.28 -28.39 1.67
N THR A 795 -2.08 -27.48 0.75
CA THR A 795 -1.50 -26.15 1.06
C THR A 795 -2.44 -25.39 1.99
N ALA A 796 -1.93 -24.35 2.68
CA ALA A 796 -2.75 -23.51 3.56
C ALA A 796 -3.98 -22.93 2.83
N GLN A 797 -3.85 -22.57 1.57
CA GLN A 797 -4.93 -22.07 0.74
C GLN A 797 -5.93 -23.19 0.36
N GLU A 798 -5.43 -24.35 -0.04
CA GLU A 798 -6.26 -25.53 -0.32
C GLU A 798 -7.00 -25.99 0.94
N MET A 799 -6.36 -25.94 2.10
CA MET A 799 -7.00 -26.25 3.39
C MET A 799 -8.14 -25.27 3.70
N HIS A 800 -7.94 -23.99 3.45
CA HIS A 800 -8.97 -22.97 3.67
C HIS A 800 -10.16 -23.16 2.72
N VAL A 801 -9.89 -23.43 1.43
CA VAL A 801 -10.91 -23.79 0.45
C VAL A 801 -11.66 -25.04 0.90
N ALA A 802 -10.95 -26.10 1.32
CA ALA A 802 -11.54 -27.35 1.77
C ALA A 802 -12.48 -27.15 2.98
N ARG A 803 -12.05 -26.37 3.99
CA ARG A 803 -12.87 -26.06 5.16
C ARG A 803 -14.17 -25.35 4.80
N LEU A 804 -14.09 -24.30 3.98
CA LEU A 804 -15.28 -23.55 3.57
C LEU A 804 -16.23 -24.39 2.71
N VAL A 805 -15.69 -25.24 1.83
CA VAL A 805 -16.50 -26.17 1.04
C VAL A 805 -17.14 -27.26 1.91
N ALA A 806 -16.45 -27.71 2.96
CA ALA A 806 -16.98 -28.70 3.91
C ALA A 806 -18.17 -28.14 4.72
N THR A 807 -18.26 -26.84 4.98
CA THR A 807 -19.45 -26.21 5.61
C THR A 807 -20.67 -26.15 4.68
N GLY A 808 -20.49 -26.49 3.41
CA GLY A 808 -21.59 -26.51 2.43
C GLY A 808 -21.64 -25.31 1.50
N ALA A 809 -20.74 -24.34 1.67
CA ALA A 809 -20.69 -23.13 0.84
C ALA A 809 -20.44 -23.46 -0.64
N THR A 810 -21.12 -22.79 -1.55
CA THR A 810 -20.91 -22.94 -3.01
C THR A 810 -19.55 -22.41 -3.44
N ASN A 811 -19.06 -22.76 -4.63
CA ASN A 811 -17.79 -22.21 -5.14
C ASN A 811 -17.82 -20.68 -5.22
N ARG A 812 -18.98 -20.10 -5.49
CA ARG A 812 -19.21 -18.67 -5.53
C ARG A 812 -19.09 -18.03 -4.15
N GLU A 813 -19.70 -18.61 -3.12
CA GLU A 813 -19.61 -18.14 -1.74
C GLU A 813 -18.19 -18.29 -1.19
N VAL A 814 -17.54 -19.42 -1.46
CA VAL A 814 -16.12 -19.63 -1.10
C VAL A 814 -15.23 -18.63 -1.83
N GLY A 815 -15.47 -18.42 -3.12
CA GLY A 815 -14.75 -17.41 -3.92
C GLY A 815 -14.92 -16.02 -3.34
N THR A 816 -16.12 -15.64 -2.94
CA THR A 816 -16.38 -14.34 -2.29
C THR A 816 -15.63 -14.21 -0.96
N GLN A 817 -15.59 -15.27 -0.13
CA GLN A 817 -14.89 -15.22 1.17
C GLN A 817 -13.36 -15.26 1.03
N LEU A 818 -12.84 -15.96 0.03
CA LEU A 818 -11.41 -16.12 -0.19
C LEU A 818 -10.84 -15.17 -1.26
N PHE A 819 -11.74 -14.34 -1.84
CA PHE A 819 -11.36 -13.36 -2.85
C PHE A 819 -10.75 -13.99 -4.12
N LEU A 820 -11.34 -15.10 -4.53
CA LEU A 820 -10.99 -15.89 -5.70
C LEU A 820 -12.21 -16.05 -6.61
N SER A 821 -11.98 -16.29 -7.90
CA SER A 821 -13.08 -16.62 -8.78
C SER A 821 -13.66 -18.00 -8.43
N PRO A 822 -14.94 -18.26 -8.78
CA PRO A 822 -15.55 -19.59 -8.62
C PRO A 822 -14.76 -20.70 -9.31
N ARG A 823 -14.13 -20.38 -10.45
CA ARG A 823 -13.32 -21.31 -11.24
C ARG A 823 -11.96 -21.58 -10.59
N THR A 824 -11.36 -20.58 -9.96
CA THR A 824 -10.17 -20.77 -9.14
C THR A 824 -10.46 -21.72 -7.99
N ILE A 825 -11.61 -21.59 -7.34
CA ILE A 825 -12.07 -22.53 -6.31
C ILE A 825 -12.24 -23.94 -6.88
N GLU A 826 -12.82 -24.08 -8.07
CA GLU A 826 -12.95 -25.38 -8.75
C GLU A 826 -11.58 -25.99 -9.06
N SER A 827 -10.64 -25.19 -9.54
CA SER A 827 -9.25 -25.62 -9.78
C SER A 827 -8.58 -26.11 -8.49
N HIS A 828 -8.75 -25.39 -7.37
CA HIS A 828 -8.28 -25.85 -6.07
C HIS A 828 -8.94 -27.17 -5.66
N LEU A 829 -10.25 -27.29 -5.81
CA LEU A 829 -10.95 -28.52 -5.48
C LEU A 829 -10.48 -29.71 -6.32
N ARG A 830 -10.17 -29.49 -7.60
CA ARG A 830 -9.59 -30.51 -8.47
C ARG A 830 -8.23 -31.01 -7.96
N ASN A 831 -7.44 -30.14 -7.32
CA ASN A 831 -6.18 -30.51 -6.69
C ASN A 831 -6.36 -31.10 -5.28
N ILE A 832 -7.37 -30.64 -4.53
CA ILE A 832 -7.68 -31.06 -3.16
C ILE A 832 -8.20 -32.51 -3.13
N TYR A 833 -9.10 -32.86 -4.04
CA TYR A 833 -9.72 -34.18 -4.03
C TYR A 833 -8.75 -35.36 -4.12
N PRO A 834 -7.76 -35.36 -5.05
CA PRO A 834 -6.75 -36.41 -5.09
C PRO A 834 -5.87 -36.42 -3.83
N LYS A 835 -5.52 -35.24 -3.29
CA LYS A 835 -4.68 -35.13 -2.10
C LYS A 835 -5.37 -35.69 -0.84
N LEU A 836 -6.68 -35.63 -0.77
CA LEU A 836 -7.48 -36.17 0.32
C LEU A 836 -7.99 -37.60 0.04
N GLY A 837 -7.72 -38.17 -1.14
CA GLY A 837 -8.21 -39.48 -1.55
C GLY A 837 -9.73 -39.55 -1.74
N ILE A 838 -10.37 -38.41 -2.07
CA ILE A 838 -11.81 -38.29 -2.30
C ILE A 838 -12.10 -37.96 -3.77
N THR A 839 -13.32 -38.18 -4.20
CA THR A 839 -13.72 -37.95 -5.59
C THR A 839 -14.90 -36.99 -5.73
N SER A 840 -15.47 -36.51 -4.61
CA SER A 840 -16.65 -35.67 -4.66
C SER A 840 -16.69 -34.63 -3.52
N ARG A 841 -17.39 -33.50 -3.77
CA ARG A 841 -17.70 -32.49 -2.80
C ARG A 841 -18.45 -33.01 -1.57
N ARG A 842 -19.28 -34.02 -1.75
CA ARG A 842 -20.03 -34.64 -0.67
C ARG A 842 -19.09 -35.33 0.33
N GLN A 843 -18.11 -36.08 -0.17
CA GLN A 843 -17.11 -36.75 0.66
C GLN A 843 -16.25 -35.76 1.44
N LEU A 844 -16.02 -34.55 0.91
CA LEU A 844 -15.26 -33.50 1.62
C LEU A 844 -15.97 -33.05 2.91
N ARG A 845 -17.29 -33.13 2.99
CA ARG A 845 -18.06 -32.83 4.21
C ARG A 845 -17.91 -33.88 5.31
N GLU A 846 -17.50 -35.07 4.92
CA GLU A 846 -17.35 -36.22 5.81
C GLU A 846 -15.89 -36.38 6.29
N VAL A 847 -14.96 -35.63 5.68
CA VAL A 847 -13.55 -35.62 6.05
C VAL A 847 -13.33 -34.70 7.26
N SER A 848 -12.76 -35.25 8.31
CA SER A 848 -12.30 -34.43 9.45
C SER A 848 -11.07 -33.64 9.02
N LEU A 849 -11.26 -32.40 8.65
CA LEU A 849 -10.17 -31.47 8.31
C LEU A 849 -9.59 -30.89 9.60
N PRO A 850 -8.25 -30.86 9.75
CA PRO A 850 -7.56 -30.36 10.93
C PRO A 850 -7.76 -28.85 11.17
#